data_7cceb1992dbe37b9883cb8ea4a833c61
#
_entry.id   7cceb1992dbe37b9883cb8ea4a833c61
#
_cell.length_a   1.000
_cell.length_b   1.000
_cell.length_c   1.000
_cell.angle_alpha   90.00
_cell.angle_beta   90.00
_cell.angle_gamma   90.00
#
_symmetry.space_group_name_H-M   'P 1'
#
loop_
_entity.id
_entity.type
_entity.pdbx_description
1 polymer ?
#
loop_
_entity_poly.entity_id
_entity_poly.type
_entity_poly.pdbx_seq_one_letter_code
_entity_poly.pdbx_strand_id
1 'polypeptide(L)'
;MEQKHHYTGLNDAQVLESRSKHGANVLTPPEKEPLWKQFLEKFGDPLIIILLIAGVLSIGISCYEFWGLHEGAETFFEPVGIFVAILLATGIAFIFELKADKQFSVLNQVNDDEMVEVIRNGNTTSIKKKDVVVGDIVVLNTGEEIPADGELLEAITLNVDESSLTGEPICHKTIHEQEFDKDATFPSNHVMRGTKVMEGHGIFKVLAVGDKTENGKVFEAAQIDDSVRTPLNEQLDGLADLITKLSYIFAALIIVLKLMVFFGWNPIVWTLVIPTTIFFWMVIKKFDDWSWKAVVPSIIGYFVILMGMVVYFHDTLMPGEQIAKLITYTLDTLMIAVTLIVVAVPEGLPMAVTLSLAYSMTRMMKTNNLVRKMHACETMGATTVICTDKTGTLTQNQMQVYDTNFYGLSAQTLGNDKDSLLIEEGIAVNSTASLDYSDAEAVKVLGNPTEGALLLWLKKAGVDYLNLRESAEVLEELPFSTERKYMATIVKSSLFEGKTILYVKGAPEIVSGLCKNIENNVSKTDIENQLVEYQNKAMRTLGFAYQIIDSKADVFKDGKVVADNLTFMGVVAISDPVRLDVPAAVAECMNAGINVKIVTGDTPGTAKEIGRQIGLWTAKDGDKNIITGPEFAALSDGELDKRVLDLKIISRARPMDKKRLVEALQRKNEVVAVTGDGTNDAPALKAAHVGLSMGDGTSVAKEASDITIIDNSFSSIGKAVMWGRSLYQNIQRFLLFQLTVNVAACFIVLFGAFMGEESPLTVTQMLWVNLIMDTFAAMALASLPPSESVMKDKPRDRNAFILNKAMYQNILGVGGFFFVLLLVLLYVFEHSNITQLTDLLNVQLGASDGLIPYELTLFFTIFVMTHFFYLFCARAFETGKSALHFKGCKGLLIIAIIILAGQIAMVEIPGLQNFFNVTGLKFEDWVIIIVGSSLVLWIREIWSLLKKI
;
A
#
# COMPACT_ATOMS: atom_id res chain seq x y z
N MET A 1 35.17 -5.73 -26.68
CA MET A 1 36.20 -6.57 -26.03
C MET A 1 35.56 -7.18 -24.80
N GLU A 2 35.29 -8.50 -24.78
CA GLU A 2 34.97 -9.20 -23.54
C GLU A 2 36.13 -8.99 -22.59
N GLN A 3 35.87 -8.28 -21.46
CA GLN A 3 36.86 -8.27 -20.38
C GLN A 3 37.03 -9.72 -19.90
N LYS A 4 38.11 -10.39 -20.32
CA LYS A 4 38.51 -11.65 -19.73
C LYS A 4 38.89 -11.36 -18.30
N HIS A 5 37.96 -11.57 -17.38
CA HIS A 5 38.26 -11.57 -15.97
C HIS A 5 39.31 -12.66 -15.69
N HIS A 6 40.21 -12.40 -14.75
CA HIS A 6 41.24 -13.36 -14.32
C HIS A 6 40.63 -14.61 -13.64
N TYR A 7 39.33 -14.59 -13.38
CA TYR A 7 38.60 -15.62 -12.64
C TYR A 7 37.72 -16.43 -13.59
N THR A 8 37.84 -17.76 -13.46
CA THR A 8 37.00 -18.70 -14.25
C THR A 8 35.65 -18.98 -13.60
N GLY A 9 35.56 -18.80 -12.25
CA GLY A 9 34.34 -19.12 -11.49
C GLY A 9 33.99 -20.62 -11.51
N LEU A 10 32.78 -20.94 -11.02
CA LEU A 10 32.28 -22.32 -11.00
C LEU A 10 31.74 -22.73 -12.39
N ASN A 11 31.90 -24.02 -12.71
CA ASN A 11 31.20 -24.62 -13.83
C ASN A 11 29.81 -25.16 -13.39
N ASP A 12 28.94 -25.50 -14.36
CA ASP A 12 27.57 -25.92 -14.07
C ASP A 12 27.45 -27.16 -13.18
N ALA A 13 28.40 -28.10 -13.29
CA ALA A 13 28.45 -29.30 -12.44
C ALA A 13 28.81 -28.93 -10.99
N GLN A 14 29.75 -28.01 -10.80
CA GLN A 14 30.16 -27.52 -9.48
C GLN A 14 29.03 -26.65 -8.83
N VAL A 15 28.28 -25.92 -9.62
CA VAL A 15 27.11 -25.18 -9.11
C VAL A 15 26.05 -26.13 -8.56
N LEU A 16 25.74 -27.22 -9.27
CA LEU A 16 24.81 -28.24 -8.80
C LEU A 16 25.29 -28.95 -7.54
N GLU A 17 26.58 -29.30 -7.50
CA GLU A 17 27.20 -29.92 -6.31
C GLU A 17 27.13 -28.96 -5.12
N SER A 18 27.53 -27.70 -5.28
CA SER A 18 27.48 -26.69 -4.22
C SER A 18 26.07 -26.46 -3.71
N ARG A 19 25.09 -26.38 -4.61
CA ARG A 19 23.66 -26.23 -4.24
C ARG A 19 23.14 -27.43 -3.43
N SER A 20 23.54 -28.66 -3.79
CA SER A 20 23.15 -29.86 -3.04
C SER A 20 23.76 -29.91 -1.64
N LYS A 21 24.99 -29.38 -1.47
CA LYS A 21 25.75 -29.41 -0.22
C LYS A 21 25.40 -28.26 0.73
N HIS A 22 25.21 -27.08 0.20
CA HIS A 22 25.04 -25.83 0.99
C HIS A 22 23.63 -25.25 0.98
N GLY A 23 22.76 -25.72 0.09
CA GLY A 23 21.39 -25.20 -0.08
C GLY A 23 21.30 -24.04 -1.07
N ALA A 24 20.10 -23.45 -1.17
CA ALA A 24 19.84 -22.26 -1.95
C ALA A 24 20.09 -20.98 -1.12
N ASN A 25 20.32 -19.86 -1.79
CA ASN A 25 20.50 -18.57 -1.13
C ASN A 25 19.15 -17.90 -0.77
N VAL A 26 18.36 -18.61 0.03
CA VAL A 26 17.03 -18.17 0.49
C VAL A 26 17.06 -18.16 2.02
N LEU A 27 16.50 -17.12 2.63
CA LEU A 27 16.23 -17.11 4.06
C LEU A 27 14.96 -17.91 4.30
N THR A 28 15.02 -18.90 5.19
CA THR A 28 13.87 -19.72 5.53
C THR A 28 12.96 -18.91 6.44
N PRO A 29 11.71 -18.62 6.04
CA PRO A 29 10.76 -17.96 6.93
C PRO A 29 10.58 -18.81 8.20
N PRO A 30 10.33 -18.21 9.37
CA PRO A 30 10.06 -18.94 10.59
C PRO A 30 8.95 -19.96 10.34
N GLU A 31 9.12 -21.17 10.90
CA GLU A 31 8.09 -22.21 10.77
C GLU A 31 6.76 -21.65 11.28
N LYS A 32 5.80 -21.53 10.37
CA LYS A 32 4.46 -21.11 10.75
C LYS A 32 3.90 -22.13 11.73
N GLU A 33 3.30 -21.64 12.79
CA GLU A 33 2.60 -22.52 13.72
C GLU A 33 1.60 -23.40 12.98
N PRO A 34 1.42 -24.68 13.41
CA PRO A 34 0.50 -25.58 12.75
C PRO A 34 -0.91 -24.99 12.72
N LEU A 35 -1.62 -25.15 11.60
CA LEU A 35 -2.93 -24.52 11.33
C LEU A 35 -3.96 -24.75 12.45
N TRP A 36 -3.92 -25.94 13.07
CA TRP A 36 -4.82 -26.26 14.17
C TRP A 36 -4.57 -25.40 15.43
N LYS A 37 -3.29 -25.03 15.69
CA LYS A 37 -2.94 -24.16 16.82
C LYS A 37 -3.37 -22.71 16.55
N GLN A 38 -3.10 -22.20 15.34
CA GLN A 38 -3.60 -20.89 14.91
C GLN A 38 -5.12 -20.79 14.96
N PHE A 39 -5.82 -21.88 14.58
CA PHE A 39 -7.27 -21.95 14.71
C PHE A 39 -7.74 -21.92 16.18
N LEU A 40 -7.06 -22.67 17.07
CA LEU A 40 -7.40 -22.66 18.49
C LEU A 40 -7.11 -21.32 19.17
N GLU A 41 -6.12 -20.58 18.73
CA GLU A 41 -5.83 -19.23 19.25
C GLU A 41 -6.99 -18.26 19.01
N LYS A 42 -7.78 -18.46 17.95
CA LYS A 42 -8.99 -17.65 17.71
C LYS A 42 -10.05 -17.78 18.81
N PHE A 43 -10.07 -18.90 19.51
CA PHE A 43 -10.96 -19.07 20.68
C PHE A 43 -10.49 -18.27 21.91
N GLY A 44 -9.33 -17.64 21.86
CA GLY A 44 -8.86 -16.67 22.84
C GLY A 44 -9.46 -15.27 22.68
N ASP A 45 -10.23 -15.02 21.61
CA ASP A 45 -10.93 -13.75 21.42
C ASP A 45 -11.94 -13.51 22.55
N PRO A 46 -11.94 -12.32 23.18
CA PRO A 46 -12.83 -11.99 24.29
C PRO A 46 -14.31 -12.24 23.99
N LEU A 47 -14.75 -11.98 22.77
CA LEU A 47 -16.13 -12.17 22.35
C LEU A 47 -16.49 -13.63 22.20
N ILE A 48 -15.61 -14.42 21.59
CA ILE A 48 -15.82 -15.87 21.50
C ILE A 48 -15.87 -16.50 22.89
N ILE A 49 -15.06 -16.01 23.83
CA ILE A 49 -15.11 -16.47 25.23
C ILE A 49 -16.46 -16.13 25.87
N ILE A 50 -16.99 -14.92 25.65
CA ILE A 50 -18.32 -14.53 26.14
C ILE A 50 -19.40 -15.44 25.56
N LEU A 51 -19.33 -15.73 24.25
CA LEU A 51 -20.24 -16.66 23.58
C LEU A 51 -20.12 -18.10 24.08
N LEU A 52 -18.91 -18.58 24.36
CA LEU A 52 -18.68 -19.88 24.97
C LEU A 52 -19.29 -19.96 26.36
N ILE A 53 -19.16 -18.91 27.18
CA ILE A 53 -19.79 -18.80 28.49
C ILE A 53 -21.33 -18.81 28.34
N ALA A 54 -21.86 -18.05 27.37
CA ALA A 54 -23.30 -18.05 27.09
C ALA A 54 -23.79 -19.43 26.67
N GLY A 55 -23.05 -20.14 25.80
CA GLY A 55 -23.36 -21.51 25.40
C GLY A 55 -23.36 -22.49 26.60
N VAL A 56 -22.40 -22.38 27.52
CA VAL A 56 -22.35 -23.19 28.74
C VAL A 56 -23.52 -22.87 29.68
N LEU A 57 -23.88 -21.60 29.82
CA LEU A 57 -25.06 -21.19 30.60
C LEU A 57 -26.35 -21.70 29.98
N SER A 58 -26.48 -21.59 28.63
CA SER A 58 -27.65 -22.13 27.91
C SER A 58 -27.76 -23.65 28.05
N ILE A 59 -26.63 -24.40 28.08
CA ILE A 59 -26.65 -25.84 28.45
C ILE A 59 -27.20 -26.03 29.85
N GLY A 60 -26.79 -25.21 30.81
CA GLY A 60 -27.27 -25.25 32.18
C GLY A 60 -28.80 -25.04 32.28
N ILE A 61 -29.32 -24.07 31.50
CA ILE A 61 -30.77 -23.82 31.40
C ILE A 61 -31.48 -25.04 30.82
N SER A 62 -31.01 -25.50 29.65
CA SER A 62 -31.60 -26.67 28.97
C SER A 62 -31.58 -27.94 29.82
N CYS A 63 -30.52 -28.14 30.60
CA CYS A 63 -30.46 -29.24 31.57
C CYS A 63 -31.52 -29.09 32.65
N TYR A 64 -31.73 -27.88 33.15
CA TYR A 64 -32.76 -27.60 34.18
C TYR A 64 -34.16 -27.77 33.59
N GLU A 65 -34.44 -27.28 32.42
CA GLU A 65 -35.72 -27.44 31.69
C GLU A 65 -36.02 -28.92 31.41
N PHE A 66 -35.03 -29.67 30.93
CA PHE A 66 -35.19 -31.08 30.59
C PHE A 66 -35.41 -31.99 31.83
N TRP A 67 -34.56 -31.84 32.86
CA TRP A 67 -34.62 -32.68 34.05
C TRP A 67 -35.52 -32.15 35.18
N GLY A 68 -35.63 -30.81 35.29
CA GLY A 68 -36.40 -30.16 36.37
C GLY A 68 -37.84 -29.85 35.98
N LEU A 69 -38.08 -29.39 34.77
CA LEU A 69 -39.40 -29.00 34.26
C LEU A 69 -40.01 -30.11 33.39
N HIS A 70 -39.24 -31.15 33.01
CA HIS A 70 -39.63 -32.26 32.15
C HIS A 70 -40.05 -31.84 30.74
N GLU A 71 -39.43 -30.78 30.22
CA GLU A 71 -39.58 -30.36 28.84
C GLU A 71 -38.86 -31.30 27.86
N GLY A 72 -39.15 -31.21 26.56
CA GLY A 72 -38.60 -32.08 25.54
C GLY A 72 -37.11 -31.85 25.28
N ALA A 73 -36.46 -32.80 24.57
CA ALA A 73 -35.05 -32.67 24.18
C ALA A 73 -34.78 -31.48 23.21
N GLU A 74 -35.83 -30.79 22.80
CA GLU A 74 -35.77 -29.62 21.92
C GLU A 74 -35.08 -28.45 22.56
N THR A 75 -35.10 -28.34 23.90
CA THR A 75 -34.39 -27.30 24.67
C THR A 75 -32.87 -27.29 24.42
N PHE A 76 -32.27 -28.43 24.00
CA PHE A 76 -30.82 -28.48 23.68
C PHE A 76 -30.45 -27.93 22.30
N PHE A 77 -31.43 -27.60 21.44
CA PHE A 77 -31.09 -27.07 20.13
C PHE A 77 -30.45 -25.68 20.18
N GLU A 78 -30.88 -24.82 21.08
CA GLU A 78 -30.32 -23.48 21.24
C GLU A 78 -28.83 -23.50 21.65
N PRO A 79 -28.38 -24.16 22.73
CA PRO A 79 -26.98 -24.23 23.07
C PRO A 79 -26.13 -24.91 21.98
N VAL A 80 -26.63 -25.97 21.35
CA VAL A 80 -25.94 -26.60 20.21
C VAL A 80 -25.81 -25.60 19.05
N GLY A 81 -26.85 -24.81 18.78
CA GLY A 81 -26.85 -23.75 17.78
C GLY A 81 -25.77 -22.70 18.04
N ILE A 82 -25.63 -22.26 19.30
CA ILE A 82 -24.59 -21.31 19.72
C ILE A 82 -23.19 -21.88 19.42
N PHE A 83 -22.87 -23.11 19.82
CA PHE A 83 -21.58 -23.72 19.55
C PHE A 83 -21.31 -23.94 18.06
N VAL A 84 -22.31 -24.38 17.30
CA VAL A 84 -22.19 -24.55 15.85
C VAL A 84 -21.94 -23.18 15.19
N ALA A 85 -22.66 -22.14 15.58
CA ALA A 85 -22.47 -20.80 15.05
C ALA A 85 -21.07 -20.25 15.37
N ILE A 86 -20.55 -20.45 16.59
CA ILE A 86 -19.18 -20.08 16.98
C ILE A 86 -18.16 -20.80 16.07
N LEU A 87 -18.31 -22.11 15.86
CA LEU A 87 -17.40 -22.89 15.01
C LEU A 87 -17.44 -22.43 13.55
N LEU A 88 -18.63 -22.19 13.01
CA LEU A 88 -18.78 -21.69 11.63
C LEU A 88 -18.15 -20.33 11.46
N ALA A 89 -18.39 -19.43 12.36
CA ALA A 89 -17.88 -18.07 12.35
C ALA A 89 -16.37 -18.03 12.47
N THR A 90 -15.84 -18.69 13.48
CA THR A 90 -14.37 -18.79 13.70
C THR A 90 -13.72 -19.47 12.49
N GLY A 91 -14.37 -20.52 11.93
CA GLY A 91 -13.89 -21.21 10.75
C GLY A 91 -13.87 -20.34 9.50
N ILE A 92 -14.91 -19.55 9.26
CA ILE A 92 -14.99 -18.62 8.12
C ILE A 92 -13.93 -17.51 8.28
N ALA A 93 -13.82 -16.90 9.44
CA ALA A 93 -12.83 -15.88 9.73
C ALA A 93 -11.40 -16.40 9.51
N PHE A 94 -11.10 -17.60 10.02
CA PHE A 94 -9.81 -18.25 9.84
C PHE A 94 -9.48 -18.56 8.36
N ILE A 95 -10.45 -19.06 7.58
CA ILE A 95 -10.24 -19.30 6.14
C ILE A 95 -9.93 -18.01 5.39
N PHE A 96 -10.58 -16.90 5.72
CA PHE A 96 -10.32 -15.62 5.08
C PHE A 96 -8.96 -15.04 5.47
N GLU A 97 -8.54 -15.19 6.72
CA GLU A 97 -7.21 -14.81 7.17
C GLU A 97 -6.12 -15.59 6.44
N LEU A 98 -6.27 -16.91 6.32
CA LEU A 98 -5.35 -17.74 5.54
C LEU A 98 -5.28 -17.32 4.06
N LYS A 99 -6.40 -16.90 3.47
CA LYS A 99 -6.40 -16.36 2.10
C LYS A 99 -5.67 -15.03 2.00
N ALA A 100 -5.86 -14.13 2.96
CA ALA A 100 -5.15 -12.86 3.02
C ALA A 100 -3.65 -13.07 3.18
N ASP A 101 -3.22 -13.92 4.09
CA ASP A 101 -1.83 -14.31 4.32
C ASP A 101 -1.19 -14.92 3.07
N LYS A 102 -1.92 -15.79 2.37
CA LYS A 102 -1.42 -16.39 1.13
C LYS A 102 -1.22 -15.34 0.02
N GLN A 103 -2.11 -14.38 -0.10
CA GLN A 103 -1.93 -13.28 -1.06
C GLN A 103 -0.72 -12.42 -0.70
N PHE A 104 -0.51 -12.17 0.59
CA PHE A 104 0.64 -11.44 1.09
C PHE A 104 1.97 -12.17 0.84
N SER A 105 2.03 -13.47 1.09
CA SER A 105 3.23 -14.28 0.88
C SER A 105 3.67 -14.35 -0.59
N VAL A 106 2.72 -14.37 -1.53
CA VAL A 106 3.01 -14.33 -2.99
C VAL A 106 3.65 -13.00 -3.38
N LEU A 107 3.24 -11.89 -2.77
CA LEU A 107 3.82 -10.56 -3.02
C LEU A 107 5.27 -10.46 -2.50
N ASN A 108 5.57 -11.08 -1.37
CA ASN A 108 6.92 -11.09 -0.81
C ASN A 108 7.92 -11.95 -1.61
N GLN A 109 7.47 -12.98 -2.32
CA GLN A 109 8.34 -13.81 -3.19
C GLN A 109 8.90 -13.05 -4.40
N VAL A 110 8.29 -11.95 -4.82
CA VAL A 110 8.80 -11.14 -5.94
C VAL A 110 10.11 -10.43 -5.58
N ASN A 111 10.43 -10.23 -4.30
CA ASN A 111 11.66 -9.60 -3.84
C ASN A 111 12.91 -10.50 -3.98
N ASP A 112 12.75 -11.83 -4.02
CA ASP A 112 13.86 -12.77 -4.14
C ASP A 112 14.34 -13.00 -5.59
N ASP A 113 13.66 -12.40 -6.56
CA ASP A 113 13.99 -12.51 -7.99
C ASP A 113 14.94 -11.38 -8.48
N GLU A 114 15.62 -10.68 -7.56
CA GLU A 114 16.63 -9.67 -7.90
C GLU A 114 17.82 -10.31 -8.63
N MET A 115 18.30 -9.64 -9.69
CA MET A 115 19.37 -10.15 -10.52
C MET A 115 20.74 -9.74 -9.96
N VAL A 116 21.68 -10.66 -9.96
CA VAL A 116 23.04 -10.50 -9.45
C VAL A 116 24.03 -10.93 -10.53
N GLU A 117 25.10 -10.18 -10.71
CA GLU A 117 26.16 -10.51 -11.66
C GLU A 117 27.18 -11.46 -11.03
N VAL A 118 27.37 -12.61 -11.65
CA VAL A 118 28.34 -13.62 -11.23
C VAL A 118 29.26 -14.05 -12.37
N ILE A 119 30.46 -14.43 -12.03
CA ILE A 119 31.42 -15.00 -12.98
C ILE A 119 31.33 -16.52 -12.92
N ARG A 120 30.83 -17.16 -13.97
CA ARG A 120 30.75 -18.61 -14.14
C ARG A 120 31.29 -19.02 -15.51
N ASN A 121 31.97 -20.13 -15.61
CA ASN A 121 32.59 -20.62 -16.87
C ASN A 121 33.48 -19.57 -17.58
N GLY A 122 34.09 -18.65 -16.82
CA GLY A 122 34.93 -17.57 -17.34
C GLY A 122 34.18 -16.36 -17.92
N ASN A 123 32.84 -16.34 -17.85
CA ASN A 123 32.01 -15.27 -18.35
C ASN A 123 31.15 -14.64 -17.22
N THR A 124 30.93 -13.34 -17.29
CA THR A 124 29.97 -12.68 -16.40
C THR A 124 28.54 -12.99 -16.88
N THR A 125 27.73 -13.51 -15.95
CA THR A 125 26.33 -13.89 -16.19
C THR A 125 25.45 -13.29 -15.11
N SER A 126 24.27 -12.82 -15.49
CA SER A 126 23.29 -12.32 -14.55
C SER A 126 22.36 -13.47 -14.12
N ILE A 127 22.31 -13.74 -12.81
CA ILE A 127 21.48 -14.79 -12.21
C ILE A 127 20.59 -14.21 -11.12
N LYS A 128 19.53 -14.93 -10.74
CA LYS A 128 18.69 -14.52 -9.61
C LYS A 128 19.46 -14.66 -8.29
N LYS A 129 19.26 -13.75 -7.35
CA LYS A 129 19.87 -13.75 -6.01
C LYS A 129 19.72 -15.09 -5.30
N LYS A 130 18.57 -15.75 -5.42
CA LYS A 130 18.33 -17.10 -4.87
C LYS A 130 19.17 -18.22 -5.48
N ASP A 131 19.74 -18.00 -6.67
CA ASP A 131 20.52 -18.98 -7.43
C ASP A 131 22.03 -18.87 -7.19
N VAL A 132 22.46 -17.92 -6.35
CA VAL A 132 23.83 -17.79 -5.88
C VAL A 132 24.19 -18.99 -4.98
N VAL A 133 25.35 -19.58 -5.17
CA VAL A 133 25.83 -20.73 -4.39
C VAL A 133 27.22 -20.48 -3.77
N VAL A 134 27.55 -21.23 -2.74
CA VAL A 134 28.89 -21.15 -2.14
C VAL A 134 29.95 -21.47 -3.18
N GLY A 135 30.96 -20.59 -3.27
CA GLY A 135 32.04 -20.67 -4.24
C GLY A 135 31.83 -19.84 -5.52
N ASP A 136 30.66 -19.28 -5.73
CA ASP A 136 30.46 -18.31 -6.80
C ASP A 136 31.35 -17.08 -6.63
N ILE A 137 31.71 -16.47 -7.74
CA ILE A 137 32.42 -15.19 -7.77
C ILE A 137 31.42 -14.13 -8.21
N VAL A 138 31.12 -13.18 -7.32
CA VAL A 138 30.11 -12.14 -7.50
C VAL A 138 30.80 -10.81 -7.75
N VAL A 139 30.26 -10.05 -8.71
CA VAL A 139 30.67 -8.67 -9.01
C VAL A 139 29.75 -7.72 -8.25
N LEU A 140 30.35 -6.74 -7.56
CA LEU A 140 29.64 -5.72 -6.78
C LEU A 140 29.82 -4.35 -7.42
N ASN A 141 28.72 -3.65 -7.62
CA ASN A 141 28.69 -2.28 -8.11
C ASN A 141 28.03 -1.35 -7.07
N THR A 142 28.33 -0.06 -7.16
CA THR A 142 27.71 0.97 -6.30
C THR A 142 26.19 0.93 -6.37
N GLY A 143 25.53 0.92 -5.22
CA GLY A 143 24.09 0.90 -5.07
C GLY A 143 23.47 -0.51 -5.02
N GLU A 144 24.28 -1.56 -5.12
CA GLU A 144 23.82 -2.95 -5.02
C GLU A 144 23.82 -3.46 -3.58
N GLU A 145 22.90 -4.38 -3.29
CA GLU A 145 22.89 -5.15 -2.05
C GLU A 145 23.78 -6.39 -2.21
N ILE A 146 24.59 -6.67 -1.20
CA ILE A 146 25.45 -7.86 -1.18
C ILE A 146 24.60 -9.11 -0.99
N PRO A 147 24.61 -10.06 -1.95
CA PRO A 147 23.63 -11.15 -1.99
C PRO A 147 23.96 -12.30 -1.02
N ALA A 148 25.20 -12.44 -0.59
CA ALA A 148 25.68 -13.53 0.24
C ALA A 148 26.93 -13.12 1.02
N ASP A 149 27.29 -13.84 2.09
CA ASP A 149 28.54 -13.59 2.80
C ASP A 149 29.73 -14.13 2.00
N GLY A 150 30.80 -13.36 1.95
CA GLY A 150 31.99 -13.77 1.21
C GLY A 150 33.26 -13.00 1.52
N GLU A 151 34.33 -13.43 0.90
CA GLU A 151 35.68 -12.85 1.00
C GLU A 151 36.00 -12.09 -0.29
N LEU A 152 36.48 -10.85 -0.14
CA LEU A 152 36.86 -10.00 -1.25
C LEU A 152 38.11 -10.55 -1.95
N LEU A 153 38.03 -10.62 -3.27
CA LEU A 153 39.12 -10.90 -4.17
C LEU A 153 39.72 -9.62 -4.76
N GLU A 154 38.87 -8.64 -5.02
CA GLU A 154 39.21 -7.32 -5.50
C GLU A 154 38.31 -6.26 -4.82
N ALA A 155 38.92 -5.13 -4.48
CA ALA A 155 38.17 -3.97 -3.92
C ALA A 155 38.83 -2.68 -4.44
N ILE A 156 38.05 -1.81 -5.01
CA ILE A 156 38.46 -0.48 -5.48
C ILE A 156 37.58 0.57 -4.84
N THR A 157 38.12 1.31 -3.89
CA THR A 157 37.42 2.33 -3.11
C THR A 157 36.07 1.85 -2.56
N LEU A 158 36.03 0.58 -2.11
CA LEU A 158 34.80 -0.09 -1.70
C LEU A 158 34.38 0.35 -0.30
N ASN A 159 33.28 1.07 -0.22
CA ASN A 159 32.63 1.48 1.03
C ASN A 159 31.27 0.80 1.12
N VAL A 160 31.02 0.13 2.25
CA VAL A 160 29.82 -0.69 2.48
C VAL A 160 29.09 -0.18 3.72
N ASP A 161 27.78 -0.02 3.62
CA ASP A 161 26.90 0.27 4.76
C ASP A 161 26.54 -1.06 5.46
N GLU A 162 27.11 -1.27 6.64
CA GLU A 162 26.88 -2.44 7.50
C GLU A 162 25.94 -2.11 8.68
N SER A 163 25.29 -0.95 8.67
CA SER A 163 24.42 -0.49 9.78
C SER A 163 23.27 -1.45 10.11
N SER A 164 22.82 -2.22 9.12
CA SER A 164 21.79 -3.25 9.32
C SER A 164 22.23 -4.41 10.23
N LEU A 165 23.53 -4.67 10.30
CA LEU A 165 24.10 -5.76 11.10
C LEU A 165 24.88 -5.26 12.33
N THR A 166 25.60 -4.15 12.20
CA THR A 166 26.56 -3.67 13.23
C THR A 166 26.11 -2.38 13.91
N GLY A 167 25.21 -1.62 13.27
CA GLY A 167 24.88 -0.25 13.68
C GLY A 167 25.88 0.79 13.18
N GLU A 168 26.99 0.42 12.54
CA GLU A 168 28.00 1.29 11.98
C GLU A 168 27.65 1.68 10.53
N PRO A 169 27.55 2.96 10.19
CA PRO A 169 26.91 3.39 8.95
C PRO A 169 27.74 3.19 7.69
N ILE A 170 29.06 3.21 7.75
CA ILE A 170 29.94 3.01 6.58
C ILE A 170 31.27 2.39 7.02
N CYS A 171 31.57 1.24 6.45
CA CYS A 171 32.83 0.53 6.64
C CYS A 171 33.64 0.50 5.35
N HIS A 172 34.92 0.87 5.43
CA HIS A 172 35.85 0.71 4.30
C HIS A 172 36.28 -0.72 4.17
N LYS A 173 36.08 -1.30 2.96
CA LYS A 173 36.46 -2.69 2.66
C LYS A 173 37.68 -2.72 1.73
N THR A 174 38.68 -3.53 2.08
CA THR A 174 39.92 -3.63 1.34
C THR A 174 40.51 -5.04 1.43
N ILE A 175 41.30 -5.40 0.43
CA ILE A 175 42.06 -6.65 0.41
C ILE A 175 43.49 -6.48 0.97
N HIS A 176 43.90 -5.23 1.27
CA HIS A 176 45.27 -4.93 1.74
C HIS A 176 45.32 -5.04 3.27
N GLU A 177 46.00 -6.04 3.80
CA GLU A 177 46.14 -6.28 5.26
C GLU A 177 46.64 -5.08 6.06
N GLN A 178 47.40 -4.18 5.42
CA GLN A 178 47.94 -2.97 6.06
C GLN A 178 46.86 -1.92 6.36
N GLU A 179 45.73 -2.00 5.65
CA GLU A 179 44.59 -1.07 5.74
C GLU A 179 43.43 -1.68 6.54
N PHE A 180 43.60 -2.88 7.11
CA PHE A 180 42.55 -3.54 7.88
C PHE A 180 42.24 -2.75 9.16
N ASP A 181 40.95 -2.42 9.33
CA ASP A 181 40.46 -1.88 10.58
C ASP A 181 40.37 -2.99 11.62
N LYS A 182 41.17 -2.88 12.70
CA LYS A 182 41.25 -3.86 13.78
C LYS A 182 40.07 -3.78 14.75
N ASP A 183 39.35 -2.64 14.74
CA ASP A 183 38.21 -2.38 15.61
C ASP A 183 36.87 -2.66 14.89
N ALA A 184 36.90 -2.99 13.59
CA ALA A 184 35.71 -3.32 12.81
C ALA A 184 35.05 -4.62 13.30
N THR A 185 33.74 -4.63 13.36
CA THR A 185 32.91 -5.79 13.76
C THR A 185 33.15 -7.01 12.84
N PHE A 186 33.21 -6.74 11.53
CA PHE A 186 33.54 -7.76 10.51
C PHE A 186 34.88 -7.44 9.84
N PRO A 187 35.67 -8.45 9.47
CA PRO A 187 36.95 -8.25 8.81
C PRO A 187 36.85 -7.35 7.57
N SER A 188 37.84 -6.47 7.36
CA SER A 188 37.82 -5.52 6.24
C SER A 188 37.85 -6.18 4.87
N ASN A 189 38.28 -7.43 4.76
CA ASN A 189 38.25 -8.24 3.54
C ASN A 189 37.01 -9.12 3.39
N HIS A 190 36.01 -8.99 4.27
CA HIS A 190 34.75 -9.73 4.19
C HIS A 190 33.59 -8.80 3.89
N VAL A 191 32.65 -9.32 3.14
CA VAL A 191 31.36 -8.66 2.85
C VAL A 191 30.22 -9.54 3.31
N MET A 192 29.16 -8.91 3.86
CA MET A 192 28.04 -9.60 4.51
C MET A 192 26.76 -9.44 3.72
N ARG A 193 25.95 -10.49 3.67
CA ARG A 193 24.62 -10.47 3.04
C ARG A 193 23.73 -9.37 3.63
N GLY A 194 23.02 -8.64 2.76
CA GLY A 194 22.05 -7.61 3.18
C GLY A 194 22.69 -6.28 3.55
N THR A 195 24.01 -6.16 3.43
CA THR A 195 24.73 -4.89 3.50
C THR A 195 24.81 -4.25 2.10
N LYS A 196 25.15 -2.98 2.01
CA LYS A 196 24.98 -2.21 0.78
C LYS A 196 26.24 -1.53 0.33
N VAL A 197 26.55 -1.63 -0.96
CA VAL A 197 27.67 -0.91 -1.57
C VAL A 197 27.29 0.57 -1.74
N MET A 198 27.92 1.44 -0.96
CA MET A 198 27.68 2.87 -1.02
C MET A 198 28.56 3.57 -2.04
N GLU A 199 29.80 3.07 -2.20
CA GLU A 199 30.78 3.65 -3.13
C GLU A 199 31.77 2.58 -3.58
N GLY A 200 32.30 2.72 -4.79
CA GLY A 200 33.31 1.82 -5.35
C GLY A 200 32.73 0.55 -5.97
N HIS A 201 33.61 -0.38 -6.26
CA HIS A 201 33.26 -1.71 -6.78
C HIS A 201 34.21 -2.76 -6.27
N GLY A 202 33.78 -4.03 -6.33
CA GLY A 202 34.58 -5.16 -5.85
C GLY A 202 34.15 -6.47 -6.47
N ILE A 203 35.00 -7.48 -6.27
CA ILE A 203 34.71 -8.88 -6.63
C ILE A 203 34.95 -9.72 -5.39
N PHE A 204 34.02 -10.59 -5.05
CA PHE A 204 34.15 -11.45 -3.89
C PHE A 204 33.75 -12.90 -4.19
N LYS A 205 34.29 -13.82 -3.40
CA LYS A 205 33.95 -15.24 -3.44
C LYS A 205 32.98 -15.56 -2.32
N VAL A 206 31.85 -16.17 -2.68
CA VAL A 206 30.81 -16.56 -1.73
C VAL A 206 31.29 -17.66 -0.78
N LEU A 207 31.17 -17.43 0.52
CA LEU A 207 31.50 -18.37 1.60
C LEU A 207 30.25 -18.98 2.25
N ALA A 208 29.18 -18.22 2.43
CA ALA A 208 27.92 -18.67 3.03
C ALA A 208 26.70 -18.11 2.29
N VAL A 209 25.63 -18.90 2.25
CA VAL A 209 24.36 -18.57 1.59
C VAL A 209 23.17 -18.85 2.52
N GLY A 210 22.06 -18.15 2.30
CA GLY A 210 20.78 -18.36 3.01
C GLY A 210 20.90 -18.18 4.52
N ASP A 211 20.32 -19.09 5.28
CA ASP A 211 20.27 -19.04 6.75
C ASP A 211 21.65 -19.14 7.41
N LYS A 212 22.68 -19.57 6.68
CA LYS A 212 24.04 -19.69 7.19
C LYS A 212 24.84 -18.39 7.14
N THR A 213 24.30 -17.34 6.52
CA THR A 213 24.87 -15.99 6.51
C THR A 213 24.69 -15.31 7.87
N GLU A 214 25.49 -14.29 8.18
CA GLU A 214 25.29 -13.51 9.42
C GLU A 214 23.93 -12.86 9.48
N ASN A 215 23.43 -12.34 8.36
CA ASN A 215 22.07 -11.83 8.24
C ASN A 215 21.02 -12.94 8.48
N GLY A 216 21.26 -14.16 7.98
CA GLY A 216 20.41 -15.33 8.23
C GLY A 216 20.29 -15.68 9.70
N LYS A 217 21.41 -15.66 10.43
CA LYS A 217 21.42 -15.91 11.89
C LYS A 217 20.68 -14.83 12.68
N VAL A 218 20.81 -13.55 12.27
CA VAL A 218 20.05 -12.43 12.86
C VAL A 218 18.58 -12.58 12.55
N PHE A 219 18.22 -12.96 11.33
CA PHE A 219 16.83 -13.18 10.91
C PHE A 219 16.17 -14.33 11.69
N GLU A 220 16.87 -15.42 11.93
CA GLU A 220 16.42 -16.54 12.76
C GLU A 220 16.26 -16.13 14.24
N ALA A 221 17.19 -15.31 14.76
CA ALA A 221 17.15 -14.82 16.15
C ALA A 221 16.13 -13.71 16.37
N ALA A 222 15.91 -12.85 15.39
CA ALA A 222 14.91 -11.80 15.41
C ALA A 222 13.61 -12.34 14.84
N GLN A 223 12.73 -12.88 15.67
CA GLN A 223 11.32 -13.04 15.35
C GLN A 223 10.75 -11.64 15.18
N ILE A 224 10.93 -11.06 14.01
CA ILE A 224 10.42 -9.72 13.71
C ILE A 224 8.91 -9.86 13.54
N ASP A 225 8.21 -9.33 14.53
CA ASP A 225 6.79 -9.06 14.46
C ASP A 225 6.56 -7.97 13.38
N ASP A 226 6.24 -8.39 12.17
CA ASP A 226 5.96 -7.52 11.03
C ASP A 226 4.61 -6.75 11.18
N SER A 227 3.98 -6.83 12.34
CA SER A 227 2.74 -6.13 12.65
C SER A 227 2.97 -4.65 12.97
N VAL A 228 3.50 -3.89 12.02
CA VAL A 228 3.45 -2.42 12.12
C VAL A 228 1.99 -2.00 12.02
N ARG A 229 1.39 -1.60 13.16
CA ARG A 229 0.02 -1.11 13.21
C ARG A 229 -0.11 0.16 12.38
N THR A 230 -1.11 0.18 11.50
CA THR A 230 -1.39 1.37 10.70
C THR A 230 -2.18 2.40 11.52
N PRO A 231 -2.10 3.71 11.20
CA PRO A 231 -2.95 4.72 11.83
C PRO A 231 -4.45 4.39 11.73
N LEU A 232 -4.85 3.74 10.65
CA LEU A 232 -6.21 3.25 10.46
C LEU A 232 -6.55 2.16 11.49
N ASN A 233 -5.65 1.19 11.71
CA ASN A 233 -5.87 0.14 12.70
C ASN A 233 -6.04 0.73 14.11
N GLU A 234 -5.22 1.72 14.49
CA GLU A 234 -5.35 2.40 15.79
C GLU A 234 -6.71 3.11 15.94
N GLN A 235 -7.19 3.77 14.89
CA GLN A 235 -8.52 4.42 14.91
C GLN A 235 -9.64 3.40 14.99
N LEU A 236 -9.51 2.26 14.33
CA LEU A 236 -10.52 1.20 14.33
C LEU A 236 -10.53 0.43 15.66
N ASP A 237 -9.36 0.17 16.24
CA ASP A 237 -9.24 -0.40 17.59
C ASP A 237 -9.89 0.53 18.63
N GLY A 238 -9.65 1.85 18.52
CA GLY A 238 -10.29 2.85 19.37
C GLY A 238 -11.82 2.90 19.21
N LEU A 239 -12.32 2.74 17.99
CA LEU A 239 -13.76 2.66 17.70
C LEU A 239 -14.36 1.37 18.28
N ALA A 240 -13.71 0.23 18.06
CA ALA A 240 -14.15 -1.07 18.60
C ALA A 240 -14.19 -1.05 20.12
N ASP A 241 -13.16 -0.49 20.77
CA ASP A 241 -13.12 -0.34 22.24
C ASP A 241 -14.25 0.57 22.77
N LEU A 242 -14.53 1.69 22.10
CA LEU A 242 -15.66 2.55 22.44
C LEU A 242 -17.00 1.81 22.36
N ILE A 243 -17.24 1.07 21.28
CA ILE A 243 -18.47 0.32 21.05
C ILE A 243 -18.59 -0.79 22.09
N THR A 244 -17.52 -1.49 22.40
CA THR A 244 -17.47 -2.54 23.42
C THR A 244 -17.81 -1.99 24.80
N LYS A 245 -17.26 -0.83 25.17
CA LYS A 245 -17.59 -0.15 26.43
C LYS A 245 -19.08 0.24 26.50
N LEU A 246 -19.62 0.77 25.41
CA LEU A 246 -21.04 1.11 25.32
C LEU A 246 -21.93 -0.15 25.44
N SER A 247 -21.56 -1.25 24.81
CA SER A 247 -22.30 -2.52 24.89
C SER A 247 -22.37 -3.06 26.30
N TYR A 248 -21.28 -3.00 27.07
CA TYR A 248 -21.26 -3.39 28.48
C TYR A 248 -22.17 -2.50 29.35
N ILE A 249 -22.19 -1.19 29.06
CA ILE A 249 -23.10 -0.25 29.77
C ILE A 249 -24.55 -0.60 29.44
N PHE A 250 -24.91 -0.86 28.20
CA PHE A 250 -26.26 -1.24 27.83
C PHE A 250 -26.67 -2.62 28.37
N ALA A 251 -25.76 -3.59 28.36
CA ALA A 251 -26.00 -4.89 28.98
C ALA A 251 -26.29 -4.78 30.48
N ALA A 252 -25.48 -4.00 31.20
CA ALA A 252 -25.73 -3.72 32.62
C ALA A 252 -27.07 -3.00 32.82
N LEU A 253 -27.43 -2.07 31.95
CA LEU A 253 -28.71 -1.37 31.97
C LEU A 253 -29.89 -2.34 31.81
N ILE A 254 -29.82 -3.27 30.83
CA ILE A 254 -30.85 -4.31 30.63
C ILE A 254 -31.04 -5.13 31.86
N ILE A 255 -29.92 -5.62 32.44
CA ILE A 255 -30.00 -6.42 33.66
C ILE A 255 -30.73 -5.68 34.79
N VAL A 256 -30.32 -4.44 35.05
CA VAL A 256 -30.95 -3.61 36.07
C VAL A 256 -32.44 -3.40 35.79
N LEU A 257 -32.77 -3.06 34.56
CA LEU A 257 -34.15 -2.73 34.18
C LEU A 257 -35.07 -3.97 34.13
N LYS A 258 -34.58 -5.13 33.64
CA LYS A 258 -35.35 -6.39 33.71
C LYS A 258 -35.61 -6.82 35.16
N LEU A 259 -34.62 -6.70 36.00
CA LEU A 259 -34.80 -6.94 37.44
C LEU A 259 -35.77 -5.94 38.05
N MET A 260 -35.80 -4.67 37.59
CA MET A 260 -36.82 -3.69 37.99
C MET A 260 -38.24 -4.13 37.63
N VAL A 261 -38.44 -4.58 36.41
CA VAL A 261 -39.74 -5.06 35.95
C VAL A 261 -40.20 -6.26 36.78
N PHE A 262 -39.28 -7.20 37.03
CA PHE A 262 -39.61 -8.42 37.80
C PHE A 262 -39.96 -8.18 39.29
N PHE A 263 -39.15 -7.35 39.96
CA PHE A 263 -39.32 -7.08 41.40
C PHE A 263 -40.21 -5.87 41.69
N GLY A 264 -40.63 -5.12 40.67
CA GLY A 264 -41.34 -3.86 40.85
C GLY A 264 -40.49 -2.78 41.55
N TRP A 265 -41.12 -1.77 42.07
CA TRP A 265 -40.49 -0.69 42.85
C TRP A 265 -40.26 -1.07 44.33
N ASN A 266 -39.79 -2.29 44.61
CA ASN A 266 -39.50 -2.72 45.96
C ASN A 266 -38.23 -2.04 46.51
N PRO A 267 -38.29 -1.22 47.58
CA PRO A 267 -37.14 -0.48 48.09
C PRO A 267 -35.95 -1.38 48.52
N ILE A 268 -36.24 -2.59 49.01
CA ILE A 268 -35.22 -3.53 49.46
C ILE A 268 -34.35 -3.99 48.30
N VAL A 269 -34.93 -4.29 47.12
CA VAL A 269 -34.20 -4.67 45.94
C VAL A 269 -33.26 -3.56 45.48
N TRP A 270 -33.74 -2.33 45.45
CA TRP A 270 -32.96 -1.20 45.01
C TRP A 270 -31.81 -0.83 45.94
N THR A 271 -32.00 -0.98 47.27
CA THR A 271 -30.91 -0.79 48.23
C THR A 271 -29.82 -1.85 48.11
N LEU A 272 -30.08 -2.99 47.47
CA LEU A 272 -29.13 -4.07 47.24
C LEU A 272 -28.51 -4.00 45.85
N VAL A 273 -29.34 -3.83 44.78
CA VAL A 273 -28.94 -3.88 43.40
C VAL A 273 -28.06 -2.66 42.99
N ILE A 274 -28.46 -1.46 43.40
CA ILE A 274 -27.72 -0.24 43.03
C ILE A 274 -26.30 -0.21 43.60
N PRO A 275 -26.08 -0.41 44.94
CA PRO A 275 -24.71 -0.41 45.46
C PRO A 275 -23.86 -1.55 44.91
N THR A 276 -24.44 -2.73 44.68
CA THR A 276 -23.72 -3.87 44.09
C THR A 276 -23.29 -3.59 42.67
N THR A 277 -24.18 -3.02 41.87
CA THR A 277 -23.89 -2.59 40.50
C THR A 277 -22.77 -1.54 40.46
N ILE A 278 -22.85 -0.52 41.31
CA ILE A 278 -21.83 0.53 41.45
C ILE A 278 -20.49 -0.07 41.90
N PHE A 279 -20.51 -1.01 42.84
CA PHE A 279 -19.30 -1.68 43.33
C PHE A 279 -18.60 -2.44 42.20
N PHE A 280 -19.33 -3.26 41.45
CA PHE A 280 -18.76 -4.00 40.32
C PHE A 280 -18.30 -3.08 39.20
N TRP A 281 -19.03 -1.99 38.93
CA TRP A 281 -18.58 -0.97 37.99
C TRP A 281 -17.27 -0.32 38.41
N MET A 282 -17.10 -0.01 39.71
CA MET A 282 -15.84 0.51 40.26
C MET A 282 -14.71 -0.51 40.17
N VAL A 283 -14.99 -1.80 40.40
CA VAL A 283 -14.01 -2.88 40.27
C VAL A 283 -13.53 -2.99 38.83
N ILE A 284 -14.44 -3.01 37.86
CA ILE A 284 -14.12 -3.06 36.44
C ILE A 284 -13.30 -1.83 36.03
N LYS A 285 -13.66 -0.63 36.48
CA LYS A 285 -12.96 0.62 36.19
C LYS A 285 -11.53 0.67 36.75
N LYS A 286 -11.23 -0.07 37.81
CA LYS A 286 -9.91 -0.13 38.45
C LYS A 286 -8.89 -0.94 37.65
N PHE A 287 -9.35 -1.80 36.73
CA PHE A 287 -8.48 -2.47 35.75
C PHE A 287 -8.32 -1.55 34.56
N ASP A 288 -7.12 -1.00 34.39
CA ASP A 288 -6.79 -0.01 33.31
C ASP A 288 -7.10 -0.49 31.89
N ASP A 289 -7.05 -1.81 31.71
CA ASP A 289 -7.34 -2.45 30.41
C ASP A 289 -8.64 -3.23 30.46
N TRP A 290 -9.78 -2.75 30.36
CA TRP A 290 -11.07 -3.51 30.29
C TRP A 290 -10.90 -4.94 29.70
N SER A 291 -9.89 -5.63 30.20
CA SER A 291 -9.48 -6.96 29.79
C SER A 291 -10.60 -7.93 30.16
N TRP A 292 -10.96 -8.82 29.20
CA TRP A 292 -11.94 -9.87 29.44
C TRP A 292 -11.65 -10.69 30.72
N LYS A 293 -10.36 -10.87 31.08
CA LYS A 293 -9.91 -11.56 32.29
C LYS A 293 -10.40 -10.91 33.59
N ALA A 294 -10.71 -9.62 33.54
CA ALA A 294 -11.26 -8.86 34.65
C ALA A 294 -12.79 -8.70 34.55
N VAL A 295 -13.29 -8.41 33.36
CA VAL A 295 -14.70 -8.11 33.08
C VAL A 295 -15.56 -9.35 33.26
N VAL A 296 -15.20 -10.48 32.65
CA VAL A 296 -15.99 -11.71 32.72
C VAL A 296 -16.12 -12.28 34.15
N PRO A 297 -15.03 -12.46 34.95
CA PRO A 297 -15.17 -12.89 36.33
C PRO A 297 -15.97 -11.90 37.19
N SER A 298 -15.88 -10.60 36.90
CA SER A 298 -16.64 -9.59 37.63
C SER A 298 -18.13 -9.66 37.32
N ILE A 299 -18.52 -9.86 36.07
CA ILE A 299 -19.92 -10.06 35.68
C ILE A 299 -20.48 -11.34 36.31
N ILE A 300 -19.76 -12.47 36.25
CA ILE A 300 -20.15 -13.73 36.86
C ILE A 300 -20.28 -13.55 38.40
N GLY A 301 -19.28 -12.93 39.03
CA GLY A 301 -19.29 -12.65 40.44
C GLY A 301 -20.47 -11.77 40.86
N TYR A 302 -20.77 -10.74 40.06
CA TYR A 302 -21.95 -9.90 40.26
C TYR A 302 -23.26 -10.72 40.25
N PHE A 303 -23.41 -11.58 39.22
CA PHE A 303 -24.59 -12.45 39.13
C PHE A 303 -24.70 -13.43 40.30
N VAL A 304 -23.61 -14.08 40.70
CA VAL A 304 -23.60 -15.02 41.84
C VAL A 304 -24.00 -14.32 43.13
N ILE A 305 -23.48 -13.12 43.38
CA ILE A 305 -23.82 -12.35 44.58
C ILE A 305 -25.27 -11.88 44.53
N LEU A 306 -25.72 -11.36 43.36
CA LEU A 306 -27.10 -10.91 43.17
C LEU A 306 -28.07 -12.05 43.37
N MET A 307 -27.79 -13.22 42.77
CA MET A 307 -28.61 -14.42 42.93
C MET A 307 -28.64 -14.90 44.40
N GLY A 308 -27.48 -14.93 45.06
CA GLY A 308 -27.41 -15.26 46.51
C GLY A 308 -28.22 -14.34 47.36
N MET A 309 -28.21 -13.03 47.11
CA MET A 309 -29.04 -12.06 47.81
C MET A 309 -30.53 -12.28 47.55
N VAL A 310 -30.91 -12.51 46.31
CA VAL A 310 -32.31 -12.73 45.94
C VAL A 310 -32.83 -14.03 46.56
N VAL A 311 -32.07 -15.11 46.54
CA VAL A 311 -32.45 -16.36 47.19
C VAL A 311 -32.55 -16.21 48.70
N TYR A 312 -31.62 -15.45 49.34
CA TYR A 312 -31.67 -15.19 50.77
C TYR A 312 -32.88 -14.38 51.23
N PHE A 313 -33.31 -13.40 50.42
CA PHE A 313 -34.47 -12.56 50.70
C PHE A 313 -35.75 -13.04 50.01
N HIS A 314 -35.77 -14.27 49.44
CA HIS A 314 -36.86 -14.81 48.63
C HIS A 314 -38.24 -14.66 49.31
N ASP A 315 -38.37 -15.09 50.56
CA ASP A 315 -39.63 -15.03 51.25
C ASP A 315 -40.15 -13.60 51.54
N THR A 316 -39.22 -12.62 51.53
CA THR A 316 -39.56 -11.21 51.76
C THR A 316 -39.86 -10.49 50.46
N LEU A 317 -39.18 -10.88 49.39
CA LEU A 317 -39.29 -10.23 48.07
C LEU A 317 -40.43 -10.81 47.22
N MET A 318 -40.69 -12.12 47.34
CA MET A 318 -41.62 -12.87 46.52
C MET A 318 -42.39 -13.94 47.33
N PRO A 319 -43.24 -13.54 48.23
CA PRO A 319 -43.99 -14.49 49.01
C PRO A 319 -44.93 -15.32 48.15
N GLY A 320 -44.70 -16.66 48.10
CA GLY A 320 -45.54 -17.61 47.35
C GLY A 320 -45.06 -17.93 45.91
N GLU A 321 -43.97 -17.31 45.40
CA GLU A 321 -43.40 -17.67 44.12
C GLU A 321 -42.30 -18.74 44.24
N GLN A 322 -42.14 -19.57 43.21
CA GLN A 322 -41.10 -20.60 43.22
C GLN A 322 -39.73 -20.02 42.90
N ILE A 323 -38.67 -20.42 43.61
CA ILE A 323 -37.27 -20.06 43.38
C ILE A 323 -36.87 -20.41 41.92
N ALA A 324 -37.43 -21.50 41.38
CA ALA A 324 -37.23 -21.90 39.99
C ALA A 324 -37.55 -20.77 39.00
N LYS A 325 -38.69 -20.10 39.11
CA LYS A 325 -39.12 -19.00 38.24
C LYS A 325 -38.15 -17.82 38.28
N LEU A 326 -37.58 -17.53 39.42
CA LEU A 326 -36.58 -16.51 39.60
C LEU A 326 -35.26 -16.86 38.88
N ILE A 327 -34.82 -18.13 39.00
CA ILE A 327 -33.61 -18.61 38.34
C ILE A 327 -33.75 -18.50 36.83
N THR A 328 -34.85 -19.02 36.28
CA THR A 328 -35.12 -18.94 34.83
C THR A 328 -35.13 -17.49 34.36
N TYR A 329 -35.88 -16.58 35.02
CA TYR A 329 -35.94 -15.18 34.63
C TYR A 329 -34.57 -14.45 34.64
N THR A 330 -33.74 -14.79 35.62
CA THR A 330 -32.40 -14.21 35.75
C THR A 330 -31.48 -14.72 34.66
N LEU A 331 -31.56 -16.01 34.32
CA LEU A 331 -30.79 -16.62 33.25
C LEU A 331 -31.21 -16.06 31.88
N ASP A 332 -32.51 -15.89 31.61
CA ASP A 332 -33.03 -15.25 30.39
C ASP A 332 -32.57 -13.79 30.29
N THR A 333 -32.60 -13.07 31.41
CA THR A 333 -32.07 -11.69 31.47
C THR A 333 -30.59 -11.64 31.12
N LEU A 334 -29.80 -12.61 31.57
CA LEU A 334 -28.38 -12.73 31.23
C LEU A 334 -28.20 -13.04 29.76
N MET A 335 -29.00 -13.93 29.18
CA MET A 335 -28.96 -14.26 27.73
C MET A 335 -29.29 -13.05 26.90
N ILE A 336 -30.26 -12.23 27.26
CA ILE A 336 -30.58 -10.97 26.57
C ILE A 336 -29.40 -9.98 26.64
N ALA A 337 -28.76 -9.84 27.81
CA ALA A 337 -27.59 -9.00 27.98
C ALA A 337 -26.40 -9.46 27.12
N VAL A 338 -26.17 -10.77 27.05
CA VAL A 338 -25.15 -11.36 26.14
C VAL A 338 -25.50 -11.12 24.69
N THR A 339 -26.76 -11.31 24.30
CA THR A 339 -27.23 -11.00 22.94
C THR A 339 -26.91 -9.57 22.56
N LEU A 340 -27.16 -8.61 23.45
CA LEU A 340 -26.83 -7.21 23.21
C LEU A 340 -25.33 -6.97 23.02
N ILE A 341 -24.47 -7.60 23.81
CA ILE A 341 -23.01 -7.49 23.66
C ILE A 341 -22.60 -8.02 22.29
N VAL A 342 -23.09 -9.18 21.89
CA VAL A 342 -22.81 -9.80 20.58
C VAL A 342 -23.28 -8.93 19.43
N VAL A 343 -24.46 -8.34 19.55
CA VAL A 343 -25.04 -7.42 18.55
C VAL A 343 -24.20 -6.17 18.38
N ALA A 344 -23.71 -5.62 19.48
CA ALA A 344 -23.05 -4.32 19.46
C ALA A 344 -21.64 -4.38 18.87
N VAL A 345 -20.91 -5.47 19.06
CA VAL A 345 -19.49 -5.55 18.69
C VAL A 345 -19.31 -5.88 17.22
N PRO A 346 -18.57 -5.03 16.47
CA PRO A 346 -18.36 -5.21 15.04
C PRO A 346 -17.26 -6.23 14.74
N GLU A 347 -17.54 -7.53 14.85
CA GLU A 347 -16.55 -8.61 14.64
C GLU A 347 -15.98 -8.65 13.21
N GLY A 348 -16.75 -8.24 12.22
CA GLY A 348 -16.32 -8.19 10.81
C GLY A 348 -15.28 -7.10 10.52
N LEU A 349 -15.02 -6.16 11.44
CA LEU A 349 -14.21 -4.98 11.18
C LEU A 349 -12.71 -5.27 10.92
N PRO A 350 -11.98 -6.01 11.78
CA PRO A 350 -10.58 -6.32 11.52
C PRO A 350 -10.40 -7.07 10.19
N MET A 351 -11.31 -8.00 9.91
CA MET A 351 -11.28 -8.77 8.68
C MET A 351 -11.60 -7.91 7.45
N ALA A 352 -12.55 -6.98 7.52
CA ALA A 352 -12.86 -6.05 6.44
C ALA A 352 -11.63 -5.22 6.05
N VAL A 353 -10.86 -4.76 7.03
CA VAL A 353 -9.63 -3.99 6.81
C VAL A 353 -8.57 -4.85 6.14
N THR A 354 -8.30 -6.02 6.68
CA THR A 354 -7.29 -6.94 6.13
C THR A 354 -7.62 -7.34 4.69
N LEU A 355 -8.87 -7.68 4.41
CA LEU A 355 -9.34 -7.98 3.05
C LEU A 355 -9.23 -6.77 2.12
N SER A 356 -9.62 -5.57 2.59
CA SER A 356 -9.53 -4.34 1.80
C SER A 356 -8.08 -4.01 1.45
N LEU A 357 -7.15 -4.17 2.39
CA LEU A 357 -5.72 -4.01 2.17
C LEU A 357 -5.19 -5.03 1.16
N ALA A 358 -5.50 -6.32 1.33
CA ALA A 358 -5.09 -7.38 0.41
C ALA A 358 -5.62 -7.16 -1.03
N TYR A 359 -6.87 -6.74 -1.16
CA TYR A 359 -7.45 -6.36 -2.46
C TYR A 359 -6.75 -5.16 -3.08
N SER A 360 -6.50 -4.10 -2.29
CA SER A 360 -5.84 -2.89 -2.77
C SER A 360 -4.41 -3.18 -3.21
N MET A 361 -3.64 -3.97 -2.45
CA MET A 361 -2.30 -4.41 -2.83
C MET A 361 -2.31 -5.17 -4.15
N THR A 362 -3.21 -6.15 -4.31
CA THR A 362 -3.36 -6.92 -5.55
C THR A 362 -3.71 -6.02 -6.74
N ARG A 363 -4.53 -5.00 -6.54
CA ARG A 363 -4.90 -4.03 -7.57
C ARG A 363 -3.77 -3.06 -7.88
N MET A 364 -3.06 -2.58 -6.87
CA MET A 364 -1.87 -1.75 -7.02
C MET A 364 -0.80 -2.49 -7.83
N MET A 365 -0.56 -3.77 -7.55
CA MET A 365 0.38 -4.58 -8.34
C MET A 365 -0.03 -4.71 -9.81
N LYS A 366 -1.32 -4.89 -10.10
CA LYS A 366 -1.84 -4.90 -11.48
C LYS A 366 -1.71 -3.56 -12.20
N THR A 367 -1.45 -2.50 -11.48
CA THR A 367 -1.19 -1.15 -12.00
C THR A 367 0.25 -0.74 -11.80
N ASN A 368 1.18 -1.71 -11.81
CA ASN A 368 2.63 -1.55 -11.74
C ASN A 368 3.15 -0.94 -10.44
N ASN A 369 2.42 -1.10 -9.34
CA ASN A 369 2.81 -0.66 -8.01
C ASN A 369 3.03 -1.86 -7.10
N LEU A 370 4.27 -2.26 -6.89
CA LEU A 370 4.65 -3.33 -5.97
C LEU A 370 4.71 -2.77 -4.55
N VAL A 371 3.73 -3.10 -3.75
CA VAL A 371 3.65 -2.68 -2.35
C VAL A 371 4.56 -3.57 -1.50
N ARG A 372 5.53 -2.98 -0.84
CA ARG A 372 6.48 -3.65 0.05
C ARG A 372 6.02 -3.61 1.50
N LYS A 373 5.39 -2.52 1.92
CA LYS A 373 4.83 -2.36 3.27
C LYS A 373 3.33 -2.05 3.20
N MET A 374 2.54 -2.80 3.96
CA MET A 374 1.07 -2.77 3.89
C MET A 374 0.47 -1.39 4.21
N HIS A 375 1.03 -0.69 5.21
CA HIS A 375 0.56 0.64 5.62
C HIS A 375 0.67 1.70 4.51
N ALA A 376 1.59 1.51 3.56
CA ALA A 376 1.75 2.44 2.45
C ALA A 376 0.52 2.53 1.55
N CYS A 377 -0.29 1.46 1.44
CA CYS A 377 -1.54 1.48 0.66
C CYS A 377 -2.51 2.53 1.19
N GLU A 378 -2.67 2.60 2.50
CA GLU A 378 -3.56 3.56 3.16
C GLU A 378 -2.99 4.97 3.10
N THR A 379 -1.71 5.10 3.50
CA THR A 379 -1.03 6.39 3.59
C THR A 379 -0.95 7.09 2.23
N MET A 380 -0.78 6.30 1.14
CA MET A 380 -0.76 6.83 -0.23
C MET A 380 -2.09 7.52 -0.59
N GLY A 381 -3.22 7.02 -0.09
CA GLY A 381 -4.53 7.66 -0.27
C GLY A 381 -4.68 9.02 0.44
N ALA A 382 -3.91 9.25 1.50
CA ALA A 382 -3.90 10.50 2.26
C ALA A 382 -2.82 11.49 1.80
N THR A 383 -1.99 11.13 0.80
CA THR A 383 -0.88 11.96 0.32
C THR A 383 -1.35 13.34 -0.13
N THR A 384 -0.69 14.38 0.40
CA THR A 384 -0.95 15.79 0.06
C THR A 384 0.18 16.40 -0.77
N VAL A 385 1.40 15.85 -0.66
CA VAL A 385 2.58 16.32 -1.38
C VAL A 385 3.36 15.13 -1.95
N ILE A 386 3.74 15.22 -3.22
CA ILE A 386 4.68 14.30 -3.86
C ILE A 386 5.97 15.07 -4.18
N CYS A 387 7.06 14.70 -3.51
CA CYS A 387 8.40 15.20 -3.83
C CYS A 387 9.03 14.23 -4.83
N THR A 388 9.25 14.67 -6.05
CA THR A 388 9.74 13.81 -7.14
C THR A 388 11.14 14.22 -7.57
N ASP A 389 11.99 13.21 -7.83
CA ASP A 389 13.21 13.44 -8.59
C ASP A 389 12.88 13.74 -10.07
N LYS A 390 13.79 14.37 -10.75
CA LYS A 390 13.67 14.62 -12.20
C LYS A 390 14.06 13.39 -13.00
N THR A 391 15.31 12.92 -12.81
CA THR A 391 15.96 11.91 -13.62
C THR A 391 15.33 10.55 -13.37
N GLY A 392 15.04 9.79 -14.44
CA GLY A 392 14.46 8.45 -14.31
C GLY A 392 12.98 8.42 -13.91
N THR A 393 12.45 9.46 -13.25
CA THR A 393 11.05 9.56 -12.83
C THR A 393 10.22 10.43 -13.76
N LEU A 394 10.60 11.71 -13.93
CA LEU A 394 9.90 12.63 -14.84
C LEU A 394 10.42 12.52 -16.27
N THR A 395 11.69 12.13 -16.41
CA THR A 395 12.38 11.97 -17.69
C THR A 395 12.71 10.50 -17.98
N GLN A 396 13.10 10.22 -19.20
CA GLN A 396 13.36 8.84 -19.66
C GLN A 396 14.66 8.24 -19.11
N ASN A 397 15.52 9.04 -18.48
CA ASN A 397 16.89 8.69 -18.10
C ASN A 397 17.73 8.19 -19.31
N GLN A 398 17.41 8.68 -20.46
CA GLN A 398 18.10 8.37 -21.70
C GLN A 398 18.35 9.65 -22.48
N MET A 399 19.62 10.07 -22.54
CA MET A 399 20.02 11.20 -23.36
C MET A 399 19.70 10.96 -24.81
N GLN A 400 19.08 11.92 -25.47
CA GLN A 400 18.73 11.88 -26.90
C GLN A 400 19.13 13.19 -27.57
N VAL A 401 19.49 13.10 -28.85
CA VAL A 401 19.69 14.29 -29.68
C VAL A 401 18.32 14.94 -29.89
N TYR A 402 18.17 16.14 -29.38
CA TYR A 402 16.97 16.94 -29.54
C TYR A 402 16.96 17.71 -30.85
N ASP A 403 18.08 18.34 -31.16
CA ASP A 403 18.25 19.15 -32.36
C ASP A 403 19.69 19.08 -32.88
N THR A 404 19.86 19.13 -34.17
CA THR A 404 21.15 19.19 -34.81
C THR A 404 21.23 20.44 -35.67
N ASN A 405 22.37 21.12 -35.68
CA ASN A 405 22.62 22.23 -36.54
C ASN A 405 24.05 22.13 -37.07
N PHE A 406 24.21 21.18 -38.00
CA PHE A 406 25.42 21.03 -38.78
C PHE A 406 25.29 21.92 -40.02
N TYR A 407 26.19 22.87 -40.16
CA TYR A 407 26.09 23.93 -41.14
C TYR A 407 26.32 23.44 -42.59
N GLY A 408 26.98 22.30 -42.80
CA GLY A 408 27.15 21.64 -44.09
C GLY A 408 25.94 20.79 -44.54
N LEU A 409 25.05 20.42 -43.59
CA LEU A 409 23.93 19.54 -43.89
C LEU A 409 22.69 20.30 -44.38
N SER A 410 22.14 19.88 -45.53
CA SER A 410 20.82 20.31 -45.96
C SER A 410 19.72 19.58 -45.21
N ALA A 411 18.74 20.30 -44.71
CA ALA A 411 17.62 19.73 -43.90
C ALA A 411 18.04 18.86 -42.69
N GLN A 412 19.28 18.97 -42.18
CA GLN A 412 19.84 18.24 -41.05
C GLN A 412 19.69 16.71 -41.18
N THR A 413 19.75 16.18 -42.41
CA THR A 413 19.68 14.75 -42.71
C THR A 413 21.02 14.26 -43.24
N LEU A 414 21.45 13.09 -42.76
CA LEU A 414 22.65 12.42 -43.21
C LEU A 414 22.41 11.79 -44.59
N GLY A 415 23.41 11.92 -45.47
CA GLY A 415 23.40 11.38 -46.82
C GLY A 415 24.78 10.83 -47.25
N ASN A 416 25.03 10.75 -48.55
CA ASN A 416 26.31 10.28 -49.06
C ASN A 416 27.25 11.44 -49.49
N ASP A 417 26.94 12.66 -49.05
CA ASP A 417 27.81 13.83 -49.34
C ASP A 417 28.97 13.88 -48.37
N LYS A 418 29.99 14.68 -48.72
CA LYS A 418 31.23 14.78 -47.95
C LYS A 418 30.99 15.18 -46.48
N ASP A 419 30.08 16.11 -46.26
CA ASP A 419 29.84 16.67 -44.94
C ASP A 419 29.10 15.64 -44.02
N SER A 420 28.14 14.89 -44.59
CA SER A 420 27.50 13.76 -43.92
C SER A 420 28.52 12.69 -43.49
N LEU A 421 29.41 12.27 -44.42
CA LEU A 421 30.44 11.27 -44.13
C LEU A 421 31.44 11.71 -43.07
N LEU A 422 31.84 13.01 -43.04
CA LEU A 422 32.69 13.57 -42.00
C LEU A 422 32.00 13.57 -40.61
N ILE A 423 30.70 13.86 -40.57
CA ILE A 423 29.93 13.87 -39.34
C ILE A 423 29.76 12.45 -38.81
N GLU A 424 29.40 11.50 -39.68
CA GLU A 424 29.21 10.09 -39.35
C GLU A 424 30.48 9.47 -38.78
N GLU A 425 31.60 9.58 -39.50
CA GLU A 425 32.89 9.06 -39.04
C GLU A 425 33.33 9.78 -37.75
N GLY A 426 33.25 11.11 -37.71
CA GLY A 426 33.67 11.92 -36.58
C GLY A 426 32.90 11.55 -35.29
N ILE A 427 31.60 11.30 -35.37
CA ILE A 427 30.81 10.83 -34.23
C ILE A 427 31.17 9.40 -33.86
N ALA A 428 31.32 8.50 -34.85
CA ALA A 428 31.61 7.10 -34.60
C ALA A 428 32.96 6.89 -33.93
N VAL A 429 34.04 7.51 -34.45
CA VAL A 429 35.44 7.25 -34.03
C VAL A 429 35.86 8.08 -32.81
N ASN A 430 35.37 9.32 -32.71
CA ASN A 430 35.68 10.22 -31.57
C ASN A 430 34.68 10.03 -30.45
N SER A 431 34.52 8.77 -29.94
CA SER A 431 33.57 8.41 -28.91
C SER A 431 34.02 7.22 -28.11
N THR A 432 33.86 7.31 -26.79
CA THR A 432 34.14 6.20 -25.83
C THR A 432 32.90 5.35 -25.54
N ALA A 433 31.72 5.81 -25.92
CA ALA A 433 30.46 5.06 -25.71
C ALA A 433 30.30 3.93 -26.74
N SER A 434 29.45 2.97 -26.41
CA SER A 434 28.98 1.91 -27.30
C SER A 434 27.52 1.60 -27.09
N LEU A 435 26.89 0.90 -28.04
CA LEU A 435 25.51 0.46 -27.95
C LEU A 435 25.46 -1.04 -27.72
N ASP A 436 24.66 -1.45 -26.74
CA ASP A 436 24.36 -2.85 -26.47
C ASP A 436 23.07 -3.24 -27.17
N TYR A 437 23.14 -4.28 -27.98
CA TYR A 437 22.04 -4.84 -28.77
C TYR A 437 21.52 -6.17 -28.19
N SER A 438 21.86 -6.50 -26.97
CA SER A 438 21.42 -7.75 -26.33
C SER A 438 19.90 -7.81 -26.19
N ASP A 439 19.23 -6.66 -26.10
CA ASP A 439 17.77 -6.54 -26.14
C ASP A 439 17.34 -5.89 -27.48
N ALA A 440 16.63 -6.67 -28.32
CA ALA A 440 16.19 -6.20 -29.64
C ALA A 440 15.18 -5.04 -29.57
N GLU A 441 14.42 -4.92 -28.45
CA GLU A 441 13.40 -3.87 -28.29
C GLU A 441 13.93 -2.63 -27.57
N ALA A 442 15.04 -2.75 -26.79
CA ALA A 442 15.59 -1.65 -26.00
C ALA A 442 17.11 -1.59 -26.05
N VAL A 443 17.66 -0.87 -27.05
CA VAL A 443 19.10 -0.66 -27.15
C VAL A 443 19.60 0.20 -25.99
N LYS A 444 20.56 -0.34 -25.25
CA LYS A 444 21.18 0.35 -24.09
C LYS A 444 22.48 1.04 -24.52
N VAL A 445 22.74 2.19 -23.90
CA VAL A 445 24.02 2.90 -24.05
C VAL A 445 24.98 2.42 -22.97
N LEU A 446 26.17 2.00 -23.41
CA LEU A 446 27.30 1.67 -22.51
C LEU A 446 28.32 2.82 -22.58
N GLY A 447 28.81 3.29 -21.43
CA GLY A 447 29.73 4.41 -21.35
C GLY A 447 29.05 5.76 -21.21
N ASN A 448 29.63 6.82 -21.79
CA ASN A 448 29.14 8.19 -21.63
C ASN A 448 27.76 8.41 -22.27
N PRO A 449 26.69 8.78 -21.49
CA PRO A 449 25.34 8.94 -22.02
C PRO A 449 25.19 10.00 -23.11
N THR A 450 26.01 11.08 -23.03
CA THR A 450 25.98 12.18 -24.02
C THR A 450 26.53 11.70 -25.37
N GLU A 451 27.58 10.88 -25.36
CA GLU A 451 28.13 10.25 -26.56
C GLU A 451 27.21 9.15 -27.10
N GLY A 452 26.61 8.38 -26.19
CA GLY A 452 25.61 7.38 -26.57
C GLY A 452 24.41 7.96 -27.30
N ALA A 453 23.98 9.18 -26.92
CA ALA A 453 22.90 9.89 -27.63
C ALA A 453 23.24 10.15 -29.11
N LEU A 454 24.50 10.46 -29.38
CA LEU A 454 24.97 10.66 -30.76
C LEU A 454 24.99 9.34 -31.53
N LEU A 455 25.43 8.24 -30.93
CA LEU A 455 25.41 6.91 -31.55
C LEU A 455 23.98 6.41 -31.82
N LEU A 456 23.04 6.68 -30.92
CA LEU A 456 21.61 6.42 -31.14
C LEU A 456 21.04 7.24 -32.30
N TRP A 457 21.49 8.49 -32.45
CA TRP A 457 21.11 9.36 -33.55
C TRP A 457 21.62 8.81 -34.88
N LEU A 458 22.90 8.39 -34.99
CA LEU A 458 23.45 7.71 -36.15
C LEU A 458 22.65 6.44 -36.50
N LYS A 459 22.36 5.61 -35.50
CA LYS A 459 21.53 4.40 -35.69
C LYS A 459 20.16 4.74 -36.29
N LYS A 460 19.50 5.77 -35.76
CA LYS A 460 18.19 6.22 -36.27
C LYS A 460 18.26 6.70 -37.72
N ALA A 461 19.40 7.24 -38.10
CA ALA A 461 19.67 7.63 -39.52
C ALA A 461 20.07 6.44 -40.41
N GLY A 462 20.18 5.21 -39.82
CA GLY A 462 20.54 4.01 -40.57
C GLY A 462 22.06 3.81 -40.76
N VAL A 463 22.88 4.54 -40.00
CA VAL A 463 24.35 4.47 -40.07
C VAL A 463 24.86 3.40 -39.09
N ASP A 464 25.69 2.48 -39.60
CA ASP A 464 26.37 1.48 -38.78
C ASP A 464 27.68 2.06 -38.24
N TYR A 465 27.66 2.59 -37.03
CA TYR A 465 28.81 3.20 -36.39
C TYR A 465 29.93 2.19 -36.06
N LEU A 466 29.58 0.91 -35.88
CA LEU A 466 30.59 -0.15 -35.58
C LEU A 466 31.47 -0.37 -36.81
N ASN A 467 30.85 -0.51 -37.98
CA ASN A 467 31.59 -0.64 -39.27
C ASN A 467 32.49 0.56 -39.51
N LEU A 468 32.00 1.80 -39.24
CA LEU A 468 32.83 3.01 -39.37
C LEU A 468 34.01 2.98 -38.37
N ARG A 469 33.81 2.56 -37.17
CA ARG A 469 34.82 2.48 -36.12
C ARG A 469 35.87 1.38 -36.39
N GLU A 470 35.46 0.26 -36.97
CA GLU A 470 36.34 -0.85 -37.32
C GLU A 470 37.15 -0.57 -38.60
N SER A 471 36.58 0.17 -39.55
CA SER A 471 37.21 0.49 -40.81
C SER A 471 38.20 1.67 -40.75
N ALA A 472 38.10 2.52 -39.74
CA ALA A 472 38.99 3.64 -39.51
C ALA A 472 40.17 3.24 -38.61
N GLU A 473 41.39 3.59 -38.98
CA GLU A 473 42.61 3.36 -38.16
C GLU A 473 42.80 4.55 -37.22
N VAL A 474 42.54 4.40 -35.94
CA VAL A 474 42.82 5.42 -34.90
C VAL A 474 44.31 5.50 -34.65
N LEU A 475 44.91 6.65 -34.94
CA LEU A 475 46.37 6.88 -34.81
C LEU A 475 46.73 7.44 -33.45
N GLU A 476 45.92 8.41 -32.93
CA GLU A 476 46.12 9.05 -31.62
C GLU A 476 44.83 9.60 -31.08
N GLU A 477 44.66 9.54 -29.79
CA GLU A 477 43.47 10.04 -29.10
C GLU A 477 43.85 10.94 -27.92
N LEU A 478 43.19 12.07 -27.83
CA LEU A 478 43.24 12.97 -26.69
C LEU A 478 41.90 12.87 -25.93
N PRO A 479 41.82 12.09 -24.80
CA PRO A 479 40.59 11.84 -24.09
C PRO A 479 39.97 13.14 -23.53
N PHE A 480 38.66 13.11 -23.25
CA PHE A 480 37.97 14.24 -22.62
C PHE A 480 38.60 14.60 -21.27
N SER A 481 38.72 15.88 -21.01
CA SER A 481 39.13 16.39 -19.70
C SER A 481 38.23 17.55 -19.28
N THR A 482 37.91 17.61 -18.01
CA THR A 482 37.08 18.68 -17.40
C THR A 482 37.73 20.06 -17.49
N GLU A 483 39.05 20.14 -17.59
CA GLU A 483 39.79 21.37 -17.77
C GLU A 483 39.70 21.85 -19.21
N ARG A 484 39.92 20.96 -20.20
CA ARG A 484 39.88 21.26 -21.62
C ARG A 484 38.48 21.37 -22.18
N LYS A 485 37.54 20.59 -21.65
CA LYS A 485 36.14 20.46 -22.07
C LYS A 485 35.96 20.02 -23.51
N TYR A 486 36.96 19.33 -24.10
CA TYR A 486 36.88 18.70 -25.39
C TYR A 486 37.67 17.40 -25.45
N MET A 487 37.36 16.58 -26.44
CA MET A 487 38.04 15.33 -26.83
C MET A 487 38.45 15.49 -28.29
N ALA A 488 39.56 14.87 -28.69
CA ALA A 488 40.03 14.89 -30.07
C ALA A 488 40.63 13.52 -30.45
N THR A 489 40.40 13.13 -31.67
CA THR A 489 40.90 11.83 -32.20
C THR A 489 41.46 12.04 -33.59
N ILE A 490 42.64 11.48 -33.85
CA ILE A 490 43.29 11.45 -35.14
C ILE A 490 43.06 10.08 -35.76
N VAL A 491 42.48 10.06 -36.94
CA VAL A 491 42.16 8.81 -37.66
C VAL A 491 42.68 8.86 -39.08
N LYS A 492 43.08 7.72 -39.58
CA LYS A 492 43.29 7.49 -41.01
C LYS A 492 41.97 6.97 -41.57
N SER A 493 41.27 7.84 -42.28
CA SER A 493 39.92 7.57 -42.76
C SER A 493 39.91 6.57 -43.90
N SER A 494 39.00 5.59 -43.81
CA SER A 494 38.70 4.69 -44.93
C SER A 494 37.74 5.31 -45.95
N LEU A 495 36.97 6.31 -45.52
CA LEU A 495 35.98 7.02 -46.37
C LEU A 495 36.63 8.04 -47.28
N PHE A 496 37.80 8.58 -46.93
CA PHE A 496 38.49 9.65 -47.63
C PHE A 496 39.86 9.22 -48.17
N GLU A 497 39.94 8.12 -48.91
CA GLU A 497 41.14 7.64 -49.60
C GLU A 497 42.39 7.52 -48.69
N GLY A 498 42.20 7.17 -47.42
CA GLY A 498 43.25 7.04 -46.43
C GLY A 498 43.87 8.35 -45.96
N LYS A 499 43.20 9.48 -46.10
CA LYS A 499 43.60 10.77 -45.55
C LYS A 499 43.55 10.74 -44.04
N THR A 500 44.48 11.44 -43.43
CA THR A 500 44.51 11.60 -41.97
C THR A 500 43.61 12.76 -41.56
N ILE A 501 42.65 12.53 -40.69
CA ILE A 501 41.66 13.54 -40.21
C ILE A 501 41.74 13.66 -38.70
N LEU A 502 41.81 14.90 -38.23
CA LEU A 502 41.63 15.25 -36.82
C LEU A 502 40.18 15.61 -36.62
N TYR A 503 39.49 14.89 -35.69
CA TYR A 503 38.16 15.21 -35.21
C TYR A 503 38.23 15.76 -33.81
N VAL A 504 37.48 16.84 -33.54
CA VAL A 504 37.37 17.49 -32.24
C VAL A 504 35.90 17.64 -31.87
N LYS A 505 35.53 17.21 -30.68
CA LYS A 505 34.20 17.49 -30.11
C LYS A 505 34.31 17.94 -28.68
N GLY A 506 33.42 18.83 -28.25
CA GLY A 506 33.39 19.34 -26.88
C GLY A 506 32.44 20.51 -26.71
N ALA A 507 32.70 21.32 -25.66
CA ALA A 507 31.94 22.53 -25.43
C ALA A 507 31.99 23.47 -26.62
N PRO A 508 30.84 23.84 -27.22
CA PRO A 508 30.80 24.59 -28.48
C PRO A 508 31.60 25.89 -28.44
N GLU A 509 31.55 26.59 -27.35
CA GLU A 509 32.30 27.85 -27.14
C GLU A 509 33.81 27.63 -27.17
N ILE A 510 34.29 26.50 -26.65
CA ILE A 510 35.71 26.14 -26.69
C ILE A 510 36.11 25.65 -28.07
N VAL A 511 35.34 24.70 -28.65
CA VAL A 511 35.65 24.12 -29.95
C VAL A 511 35.60 25.18 -31.06
N SER A 512 34.59 26.05 -31.08
CA SER A 512 34.49 27.17 -32.03
C SER A 512 35.63 28.20 -31.84
N GLY A 513 36.12 28.35 -30.61
CA GLY A 513 37.28 29.19 -30.30
C GLY A 513 38.60 28.65 -30.84
N LEU A 514 38.74 27.33 -30.97
CA LEU A 514 39.90 26.66 -31.60
C LEU A 514 39.85 26.71 -33.12
N CYS A 515 38.68 26.97 -33.71
CA CYS A 515 38.47 26.94 -35.15
C CYS A 515 38.77 28.25 -35.82
N LYS A 516 39.50 28.21 -36.94
CA LYS A 516 39.76 29.33 -37.79
C LYS A 516 38.66 29.52 -38.86
N ASN A 517 38.06 28.42 -39.27
CA ASN A 517 37.01 28.39 -40.28
C ASN A 517 35.72 27.91 -39.67
N ILE A 518 34.58 28.35 -40.20
CA ILE A 518 33.24 27.88 -39.90
C ILE A 518 32.59 27.46 -41.20
N GLU A 519 32.00 26.26 -41.20
CA GLU A 519 31.31 25.72 -42.37
C GLU A 519 30.21 26.71 -42.83
N ASN A 520 30.09 26.87 -44.17
CA ASN A 520 29.16 27.83 -44.79
C ASN A 520 29.26 29.26 -44.30
N ASN A 521 30.38 29.67 -43.68
CA ASN A 521 30.65 31.03 -43.19
C ASN A 521 29.56 31.58 -42.24
N VAL A 522 28.97 30.77 -41.40
CA VAL A 522 28.00 31.17 -40.40
C VAL A 522 28.66 32.15 -39.42
N SER A 523 27.96 33.20 -39.00
CA SER A 523 28.53 34.17 -38.09
C SER A 523 28.67 33.63 -36.65
N LYS A 524 29.75 34.04 -35.94
CA LYS A 524 29.90 33.64 -34.51
C LYS A 524 28.74 34.14 -33.65
N THR A 525 28.15 35.26 -34.00
CA THR A 525 26.99 35.82 -33.26
C THR A 525 25.74 34.92 -33.42
N ASP A 526 25.54 34.32 -34.60
CA ASP A 526 24.42 33.40 -34.81
C ASP A 526 24.63 32.11 -34.01
N ILE A 527 25.87 31.61 -33.92
CA ILE A 527 26.22 30.46 -33.08
C ILE A 527 25.96 30.76 -31.60
N GLU A 528 26.40 31.93 -31.11
CA GLU A 528 26.17 32.37 -29.74
C GLU A 528 24.68 32.48 -29.41
N ASN A 529 23.89 33.12 -30.29
CA ASN A 529 22.42 33.20 -30.12
C ASN A 529 21.76 31.85 -30.05
N GLN A 530 22.16 30.91 -30.90
CA GLN A 530 21.67 29.54 -30.93
C GLN A 530 22.04 28.79 -29.62
N LEU A 531 23.26 28.93 -29.14
CA LEU A 531 23.70 28.35 -27.87
C LEU A 531 22.89 28.89 -26.68
N VAL A 532 22.61 30.20 -26.69
CA VAL A 532 21.74 30.80 -25.68
C VAL A 532 20.33 30.25 -25.73
N GLU A 533 19.77 29.99 -26.92
CA GLU A 533 18.45 29.34 -27.05
C GLU A 533 18.46 27.94 -26.48
N TYR A 534 19.45 27.10 -26.79
CA TYR A 534 19.57 25.74 -26.23
C TYR A 534 19.81 25.76 -24.72
N GLN A 535 20.64 26.70 -24.23
CA GLN A 535 20.86 26.85 -22.78
C GLN A 535 19.59 27.27 -22.05
N ASN A 536 18.77 28.15 -22.63
CA ASN A 536 17.48 28.54 -22.07
C ASN A 536 16.48 27.36 -21.99
N LYS A 537 16.61 26.39 -22.90
CA LYS A 537 15.88 25.13 -22.92
C LYS A 537 16.58 24.03 -22.08
N ALA A 538 17.65 24.41 -21.37
CA ALA A 538 18.41 23.50 -20.48
C ALA A 538 19.01 22.27 -21.17
N MET A 539 19.36 22.39 -22.43
CA MET A 539 19.97 21.33 -23.22
C MET A 539 21.49 21.32 -23.05
N ARG A 540 22.07 20.14 -23.11
CA ARG A 540 23.53 19.98 -23.28
C ARG A 540 23.88 20.21 -24.72
N THR A 541 24.95 21.00 -24.99
CA THR A 541 25.39 21.28 -26.32
C THR A 541 26.79 20.72 -26.58
N LEU A 542 27.01 20.17 -27.75
CA LEU A 542 28.31 19.72 -28.22
C LEU A 542 28.60 20.39 -29.56
N GLY A 543 29.81 20.97 -29.67
CA GLY A 543 30.34 21.48 -30.91
C GLY A 543 31.27 20.46 -31.56
N PHE A 544 31.29 20.43 -32.88
CA PHE A 544 32.08 19.53 -33.72
C PHE A 544 32.94 20.29 -34.66
N ALA A 545 34.19 19.79 -34.82
CA ALA A 545 35.14 20.36 -35.76
C ALA A 545 36.02 19.29 -36.36
N TYR A 546 36.57 19.55 -37.56
CA TYR A 546 37.51 18.66 -38.20
C TYR A 546 38.62 19.44 -38.91
N GLN A 547 39.73 18.73 -39.17
CA GLN A 547 40.80 19.19 -40.05
C GLN A 547 41.45 18.00 -40.75
N ILE A 548 41.63 18.10 -42.09
CA ILE A 548 42.46 17.14 -42.83
C ILE A 548 43.92 17.55 -42.58
N ILE A 549 44.73 16.63 -42.07
CA ILE A 549 46.12 16.88 -41.70
C ILE A 549 47.06 15.97 -42.46
N ASP A 550 48.34 16.37 -42.59
CA ASP A 550 49.37 15.49 -43.07
C ASP A 550 49.74 14.46 -41.99
N SER A 551 50.02 13.21 -42.40
CA SER A 551 50.30 12.10 -41.51
C SER A 551 51.49 12.28 -40.56
N LYS A 552 52.28 13.35 -40.73
CA LYS A 552 53.44 13.71 -39.89
C LYS A 552 53.19 14.99 -39.08
N ALA A 553 51.99 15.56 -39.07
CA ALA A 553 51.70 16.77 -38.30
C ALA A 553 51.55 16.48 -36.82
N ASP A 554 52.36 17.13 -36.00
CA ASP A 554 52.31 17.08 -34.53
C ASP A 554 51.23 18.08 -34.04
N VAL A 555 49.95 17.61 -33.99
CA VAL A 555 48.80 18.44 -33.67
C VAL A 555 48.39 18.36 -32.20
N PHE A 556 49.02 17.50 -31.42
CA PHE A 556 48.84 17.44 -29.95
C PHE A 556 50.11 17.89 -29.24
N LYS A 557 50.07 19.00 -28.52
CA LYS A 557 51.17 19.55 -27.70
C LYS A 557 50.70 19.87 -26.31
N ASP A 558 51.43 19.45 -25.32
CA ASP A 558 51.11 19.65 -23.90
C ASP A 558 49.68 19.26 -23.55
N GLY A 559 49.20 18.21 -24.12
CA GLY A 559 47.84 17.74 -23.92
C GLY A 559 46.74 18.67 -24.48
N LYS A 560 47.02 19.46 -25.50
CA LYS A 560 46.10 20.37 -26.19
C LYS A 560 46.18 20.20 -27.67
N VAL A 561 45.07 20.48 -28.37
CA VAL A 561 45.03 20.55 -29.82
C VAL A 561 45.69 21.82 -30.31
N VAL A 562 46.71 21.71 -31.17
CA VAL A 562 47.39 22.82 -31.86
C VAL A 562 47.24 22.57 -33.35
N ALA A 563 46.14 23.09 -33.92
CA ALA A 563 45.78 22.89 -35.29
C ALA A 563 45.52 24.24 -35.96
N ASP A 564 46.16 24.44 -37.14
CA ASP A 564 46.17 25.79 -37.81
C ASP A 564 44.97 26.06 -38.70
N ASN A 565 44.16 25.04 -39.03
CA ASN A 565 43.08 25.20 -39.98
C ASN A 565 41.82 24.37 -39.67
N LEU A 566 41.50 24.35 -38.36
CA LEU A 566 40.33 23.65 -37.88
C LEU A 566 39.04 24.31 -38.38
N THR A 567 38.11 23.49 -38.89
CA THR A 567 36.81 23.95 -39.42
C THR A 567 35.68 23.51 -38.45
N PHE A 568 34.91 24.45 -37.95
CA PHE A 568 33.75 24.20 -37.10
C PHE A 568 32.56 23.72 -37.93
N MET A 569 32.04 22.54 -37.63
CA MET A 569 31.00 21.87 -38.44
C MET A 569 29.58 22.25 -37.97
N GLY A 570 29.40 22.47 -36.67
CA GLY A 570 28.09 22.72 -36.12
C GLY A 570 27.94 22.35 -34.64
N VAL A 571 26.71 22.41 -34.19
CA VAL A 571 26.29 22.18 -32.81
C VAL A 571 25.18 21.14 -32.76
N VAL A 572 25.25 20.25 -31.77
CA VAL A 572 24.17 19.29 -31.41
C VAL A 572 23.66 19.61 -30.02
N ALA A 573 22.35 19.71 -29.91
CA ALA A 573 21.66 19.85 -28.61
C ALA A 573 21.12 18.51 -28.16
N ILE A 574 21.42 18.15 -26.92
CA ILE A 574 21.12 16.85 -26.33
C ILE A 574 20.35 17.07 -25.02
N SER A 575 19.27 16.36 -24.84
CA SER A 575 18.47 16.41 -23.61
C SER A 575 17.96 15.03 -23.22
N ASP A 576 17.60 14.89 -21.95
CA ASP A 576 16.83 13.77 -21.44
C ASP A 576 15.35 14.15 -21.50
N PRO A 577 14.55 13.61 -22.43
CA PRO A 577 13.20 14.05 -22.68
C PRO A 577 12.26 13.67 -21.54
N VAL A 578 11.27 14.53 -21.29
CA VAL A 578 10.15 14.24 -20.39
C VAL A 578 9.35 13.05 -20.95
N ARG A 579 8.93 12.13 -20.07
CA ARG A 579 8.06 11.01 -20.47
C ARG A 579 6.71 11.54 -20.93
N LEU A 580 6.13 10.93 -21.94
CA LEU A 580 4.89 11.40 -22.59
C LEU A 580 3.66 11.40 -21.66
N ASP A 581 3.63 10.49 -20.67
CA ASP A 581 2.54 10.34 -19.71
C ASP A 581 2.60 11.31 -18.53
N VAL A 582 3.78 11.87 -18.23
CA VAL A 582 4.02 12.69 -17.02
C VAL A 582 3.17 13.97 -16.99
N PRO A 583 3.04 14.78 -18.04
CA PRO A 583 2.25 16.01 -17.96
C PRO A 583 0.80 15.77 -17.56
N ALA A 584 0.17 14.73 -18.15
CA ALA A 584 -1.21 14.36 -17.83
C ALA A 584 -1.32 13.83 -16.40
N ALA A 585 -0.37 13.00 -15.96
CA ALA A 585 -0.36 12.43 -14.61
C ALA A 585 -0.12 13.48 -13.51
N VAL A 586 0.77 14.44 -13.75
CA VAL A 586 1.00 15.58 -12.85
C VAL A 586 -0.25 16.45 -12.75
N ALA A 587 -0.91 16.74 -13.87
CA ALA A 587 -2.17 17.50 -13.89
C ALA A 587 -3.27 16.76 -13.10
N GLU A 588 -3.38 15.43 -13.25
CA GLU A 588 -4.32 14.61 -12.49
C GLU A 588 -4.06 14.68 -10.98
N CYS A 589 -2.81 14.57 -10.55
CA CYS A 589 -2.42 14.71 -9.15
C CYS A 589 -2.74 16.11 -8.60
N MET A 590 -2.44 17.16 -9.35
CA MET A 590 -2.73 18.54 -8.94
C MET A 590 -4.25 18.79 -8.84
N ASN A 591 -5.04 18.27 -9.77
CA ASN A 591 -6.50 18.34 -9.74
C ASN A 591 -7.08 17.55 -8.56
N ALA A 592 -6.40 16.49 -8.15
CA ALA A 592 -6.72 15.72 -6.95
C ALA A 592 -6.30 16.41 -5.62
N GLY A 593 -5.80 17.66 -5.70
CA GLY A 593 -5.37 18.46 -4.55
C GLY A 593 -4.01 18.06 -4.00
N ILE A 594 -3.17 17.35 -4.76
CA ILE A 594 -1.82 16.94 -4.37
C ILE A 594 -0.81 17.93 -4.95
N ASN A 595 0.04 18.49 -4.11
CA ASN A 595 1.12 19.35 -4.53
C ASN A 595 2.31 18.53 -5.02
N VAL A 596 2.75 18.75 -6.25
CA VAL A 596 3.95 18.13 -6.79
C VAL A 596 5.13 19.08 -6.60
N LYS A 597 6.27 18.56 -6.13
CA LYS A 597 7.52 19.35 -5.95
C LYS A 597 8.66 18.59 -6.63
N ILE A 598 9.48 19.32 -7.39
CA ILE A 598 10.69 18.79 -8.04
C ILE A 598 11.89 19.03 -7.13
N VAL A 599 12.66 17.98 -6.89
CA VAL A 599 13.92 18.05 -6.13
C VAL A 599 15.01 17.40 -6.96
N THR A 600 15.92 18.19 -7.48
CA THR A 600 16.92 17.72 -8.45
C THR A 600 18.31 18.30 -8.21
N GLY A 601 19.35 17.54 -8.56
CA GLY A 601 20.73 18.04 -8.64
C GLY A 601 21.00 19.00 -9.79
N ASP A 602 20.07 19.15 -10.73
CA ASP A 602 20.22 19.98 -11.93
C ASP A 602 20.20 21.47 -11.62
N THR A 603 20.58 22.25 -12.66
CA THR A 603 20.56 23.72 -12.58
C THR A 603 19.14 24.26 -12.51
N PRO A 604 18.95 25.49 -11.95
CA PRO A 604 17.64 26.14 -11.89
C PRO A 604 16.95 26.29 -13.25
N GLY A 605 17.72 26.52 -14.31
CA GLY A 605 17.21 26.63 -15.69
C GLY A 605 16.59 25.33 -16.19
N THR A 606 17.32 24.21 -16.04
CA THR A 606 16.85 22.87 -16.39
C THR A 606 15.60 22.50 -15.60
N ALA A 607 15.62 22.72 -14.30
CA ALA A 607 14.51 22.37 -13.43
C ALA A 607 13.23 23.18 -13.74
N LYS A 608 13.36 24.48 -14.05
CA LYS A 608 12.25 25.33 -14.48
C LYS A 608 11.67 24.87 -15.83
N GLU A 609 12.53 24.51 -16.79
CA GLU A 609 12.07 24.07 -18.10
C GLU A 609 11.30 22.75 -18.02
N ILE A 610 11.82 21.77 -17.30
CA ILE A 610 11.08 20.53 -17.02
C ILE A 610 9.77 20.83 -16.30
N GLY A 611 9.79 21.70 -15.28
CA GLY A 611 8.59 22.15 -14.58
C GLY A 611 7.55 22.78 -15.51
N ARG A 612 7.99 23.52 -16.53
CA ARG A 612 7.10 24.10 -17.56
C ARG A 612 6.50 23.03 -18.48
N GLN A 613 7.32 22.11 -18.94
CA GLN A 613 6.87 21.01 -19.82
C GLN A 613 5.83 20.10 -19.16
N ILE A 614 5.94 19.86 -17.86
CA ILE A 614 4.97 19.05 -17.09
C ILE A 614 3.79 19.86 -16.52
N GLY A 615 3.72 21.17 -16.79
CA GLY A 615 2.65 22.05 -16.32
C GLY A 615 2.73 22.47 -14.85
N LEU A 616 3.82 22.15 -14.14
CA LEU A 616 4.03 22.51 -12.74
C LEU A 616 4.45 23.98 -12.60
N TRP A 617 5.33 24.47 -13.49
CA TRP A 617 5.83 25.83 -13.50
C TRP A 617 5.06 26.68 -14.52
N THR A 618 4.47 27.78 -14.04
CA THR A 618 3.60 28.66 -14.82
C THR A 618 4.12 30.10 -14.84
N ALA A 619 3.54 30.96 -15.66
CA ALA A 619 3.88 32.39 -15.70
C ALA A 619 3.62 33.15 -14.39
N LYS A 620 2.85 32.56 -13.44
CA LYS A 620 2.56 33.14 -12.12
C LYS A 620 3.64 32.83 -11.09
N ASP A 621 4.54 31.88 -11.39
CA ASP A 621 5.59 31.43 -10.49
C ASP A 621 6.83 32.31 -10.60
N GLY A 622 7.50 32.52 -9.47
CA GLY A 622 8.66 33.38 -9.36
C GLY A 622 9.69 32.85 -8.35
N ASP A 623 10.60 33.69 -7.91
CA ASP A 623 11.74 33.31 -7.04
C ASP A 623 11.30 32.69 -5.70
N LYS A 624 10.11 32.96 -5.22
CA LYS A 624 9.56 32.33 -4.02
C LYS A 624 9.28 30.83 -4.19
N ASN A 625 9.07 30.40 -5.43
CA ASN A 625 8.67 29.03 -5.76
C ASN A 625 9.85 28.12 -6.13
N ILE A 626 11.07 28.69 -6.22
CA ILE A 626 12.31 27.97 -6.49
C ILE A 626 13.41 28.37 -5.50
N ILE A 627 14.27 27.42 -5.18
CA ILE A 627 15.45 27.66 -4.35
C ILE A 627 16.58 26.72 -4.80
N THR A 628 17.81 27.12 -4.57
CA THR A 628 18.98 26.26 -4.77
C THR A 628 19.31 25.49 -3.50
N GLY A 629 19.95 24.30 -3.61
CA GLY A 629 20.37 23.51 -2.46
C GLY A 629 21.20 24.28 -1.43
N PRO A 630 22.26 25.03 -1.84
CA PRO A 630 23.02 25.86 -0.91
C PRO A 630 22.20 26.92 -0.16
N GLU A 631 21.29 27.61 -0.86
CA GLU A 631 20.37 28.58 -0.24
C GLU A 631 19.38 27.86 0.71
N PHE A 632 18.85 26.68 0.31
CA PHE A 632 17.97 25.87 1.11
C PHE A 632 18.65 25.39 2.40
N ALA A 633 19.90 24.96 2.30
CA ALA A 633 20.68 24.52 3.46
C ALA A 633 20.99 25.68 4.44
N ALA A 634 21.11 26.91 3.93
CA ALA A 634 21.37 28.09 4.75
C ALA A 634 20.16 28.63 5.52
N LEU A 635 18.92 28.25 5.14
CA LEU A 635 17.71 28.65 5.85
C LEU A 635 17.66 28.01 7.24
N SER A 636 17.26 28.81 8.24
CA SER A 636 16.84 28.26 9.54
C SER A 636 15.52 27.46 9.40
N ASP A 637 15.24 26.57 10.35
CA ASP A 637 14.00 25.78 10.30
C ASP A 637 12.74 26.68 10.36
N GLY A 638 12.79 27.78 11.12
CA GLY A 638 11.67 28.72 11.17
C GLY A 638 11.42 29.49 9.87
N GLU A 639 12.49 29.81 9.10
CA GLU A 639 12.37 30.42 7.75
C GLU A 639 11.89 29.39 6.71
N LEU A 640 12.43 28.18 6.78
CA LEU A 640 12.02 27.08 5.94
C LEU A 640 10.53 26.75 6.12
N ASP A 641 10.06 26.68 7.35
CA ASP A 641 8.66 26.41 7.69
C ASP A 641 7.68 27.44 7.13
N LYS A 642 8.13 28.71 6.93
CA LYS A 642 7.29 29.74 6.29
C LYS A 642 7.22 29.60 4.77
N ARG A 643 8.26 29.05 4.15
CA ARG A 643 8.45 29.03 2.70
C ARG A 643 8.16 27.66 2.07
N VAL A 644 8.25 26.57 2.83
CA VAL A 644 8.24 25.19 2.33
C VAL A 644 6.99 24.84 1.51
N LEU A 645 5.82 25.38 1.86
CA LEU A 645 4.58 25.14 1.14
C LEU A 645 4.58 25.80 -0.24
N ASP A 646 5.15 27.00 -0.37
CA ASP A 646 5.22 27.75 -1.62
C ASP A 646 6.29 27.21 -2.59
N LEU A 647 7.29 26.50 -2.09
CA LEU A 647 8.35 25.91 -2.93
C LEU A 647 7.78 24.85 -3.86
N LYS A 648 8.10 24.97 -5.14
CA LYS A 648 7.80 23.96 -6.19
C LYS A 648 9.04 23.23 -6.66
N ILE A 649 10.20 23.91 -6.67
CA ILE A 649 11.45 23.39 -7.21
C ILE A 649 12.60 23.64 -6.23
N ILE A 650 13.37 22.59 -5.93
CA ILE A 650 14.69 22.68 -5.33
C ILE A 650 15.70 22.18 -6.35
N SER A 651 16.56 23.06 -6.82
CA SER A 651 17.60 22.79 -7.80
C SER A 651 18.96 22.67 -7.12
N ARG A 652 19.92 21.94 -7.71
CA ARG A 652 21.23 21.63 -7.09
C ARG A 652 21.09 21.06 -5.68
N ALA A 653 20.03 20.28 -5.46
CA ALA A 653 19.74 19.65 -4.19
C ALA A 653 20.77 18.54 -3.87
N ARG A 654 21.15 18.46 -2.59
CA ARG A 654 21.93 17.35 -2.05
C ARG A 654 20.97 16.29 -1.45
N PRO A 655 21.44 15.07 -1.21
CA PRO A 655 20.62 14.02 -0.58
C PRO A 655 19.97 14.47 0.73
N MET A 656 20.71 15.14 1.60
CA MET A 656 20.20 15.63 2.87
C MET A 656 19.19 16.77 2.74
N ASP A 657 19.25 17.56 1.66
CA ASP A 657 18.26 18.62 1.39
C ASP A 657 16.90 18.01 1.06
N LYS A 658 16.87 16.86 0.34
CA LYS A 658 15.64 16.07 0.09
C LYS A 658 15.00 15.60 1.40
N LYS A 659 15.80 15.02 2.30
CA LYS A 659 15.33 14.57 3.62
C LYS A 659 14.78 15.75 4.44
N ARG A 660 15.52 16.85 4.53
CA ARG A 660 15.12 18.05 5.28
C ARG A 660 13.83 18.67 4.75
N LEU A 661 13.61 18.66 3.41
CA LEU A 661 12.34 19.06 2.80
C LEU A 661 11.18 18.23 3.31
N VAL A 662 11.35 16.91 3.31
CA VAL A 662 10.34 15.96 3.81
C VAL A 662 9.98 16.27 5.25
N GLU A 663 10.97 16.39 6.14
CA GLU A 663 10.77 16.69 7.55
C GLU A 663 10.08 18.06 7.77
N ALA A 664 10.44 19.08 6.97
CA ALA A 664 9.78 20.39 7.03
C ALA A 664 8.31 20.34 6.60
N LEU A 665 7.99 19.59 5.55
CA LEU A 665 6.60 19.37 5.11
C LEU A 665 5.79 18.60 6.16
N GLN A 666 6.39 17.58 6.78
CA GLN A 666 5.76 16.80 7.86
C GLN A 666 5.45 17.69 9.09
N ARG A 667 6.34 18.62 9.45
CA ARG A 667 6.05 19.62 10.50
C ARG A 667 4.85 20.51 10.19
N LYS A 668 4.51 20.65 8.89
CA LYS A 668 3.29 21.35 8.42
C LYS A 668 2.06 20.46 8.33
N ASN A 669 2.12 19.25 8.88
CA ASN A 669 1.07 18.22 8.81
C ASN A 669 0.76 17.74 7.38
N GLU A 670 1.70 17.94 6.44
CA GLU A 670 1.56 17.38 5.10
C GLU A 670 1.89 15.90 5.11
N VAL A 671 1.13 15.12 4.35
CA VAL A 671 1.43 13.71 4.10
C VAL A 671 2.30 13.62 2.85
N VAL A 672 3.57 13.28 3.05
CA VAL A 672 4.59 13.37 2.03
C VAL A 672 4.91 12.01 1.43
N ALA A 673 4.79 11.90 0.10
CA ALA A 673 5.36 10.82 -0.68
C ALA A 673 6.64 11.33 -1.38
N VAL A 674 7.65 10.48 -1.48
CA VAL A 674 8.94 10.81 -2.12
C VAL A 674 9.25 9.77 -3.17
N THR A 675 9.65 10.20 -4.38
CA THR A 675 10.19 9.30 -5.39
C THR A 675 11.71 9.35 -5.42
N GLY A 676 12.35 8.23 -5.73
CA GLY A 676 13.79 8.15 -5.91
C GLY A 676 14.20 6.84 -6.56
N ASP A 677 15.33 6.84 -7.25
CA ASP A 677 15.90 5.70 -7.93
C ASP A 677 17.35 5.40 -7.49
N GLY A 678 17.99 6.37 -6.88
CA GLY A 678 19.39 6.29 -6.47
C GLY A 678 19.61 6.01 -5.00
N THR A 679 20.82 5.56 -4.66
CA THR A 679 21.29 5.42 -3.28
C THR A 679 21.19 6.75 -2.51
N ASN A 680 21.35 7.85 -3.20
CA ASN A 680 21.25 9.21 -2.66
C ASN A 680 19.85 9.57 -2.15
N ASP A 681 18.81 8.87 -2.61
CA ASP A 681 17.43 9.12 -2.25
C ASP A 681 16.99 8.35 -1.02
N ALA A 682 17.72 7.31 -0.63
CA ALA A 682 17.36 6.42 0.47
C ALA A 682 17.04 7.15 1.78
N PRO A 683 17.79 8.17 2.23
CA PRO A 683 17.45 8.92 3.45
C PRO A 683 16.10 9.65 3.35
N ALA A 684 15.76 10.18 2.18
CA ALA A 684 14.50 10.86 1.95
C ALA A 684 13.33 9.88 1.81
N LEU A 685 13.54 8.75 1.11
CA LEU A 685 12.56 7.65 0.97
C LEU A 685 12.18 7.09 2.34
N LYS A 686 13.17 6.85 3.21
CA LYS A 686 12.95 6.33 4.57
C LYS A 686 12.29 7.36 5.50
N ALA A 687 12.55 8.64 5.32
CA ALA A 687 11.96 9.71 6.14
C ALA A 687 10.54 10.07 5.73
N ALA A 688 10.13 9.76 4.50
CA ALA A 688 8.81 10.06 3.97
C ALA A 688 7.72 9.23 4.66
N HIS A 689 6.47 9.68 4.55
CA HIS A 689 5.33 8.85 4.95
C HIS A 689 5.12 7.68 3.98
N VAL A 690 5.45 7.88 2.70
CA VAL A 690 5.50 6.82 1.68
C VAL A 690 6.73 7.05 0.80
N GLY A 691 7.69 6.14 0.87
CA GLY A 691 8.82 6.08 -0.05
C GLY A 691 8.44 5.32 -1.32
N LEU A 692 8.70 5.91 -2.49
CA LEU A 692 8.38 5.34 -3.80
C LEU A 692 9.68 5.14 -4.58
N SER A 693 10.15 3.90 -4.73
CA SER A 693 11.30 3.59 -5.58
C SER A 693 10.86 3.30 -7.01
N MET A 694 11.74 3.57 -7.98
CA MET A 694 11.54 3.18 -9.36
C MET A 694 11.95 1.72 -9.59
N GLY A 695 11.36 1.06 -10.58
CA GLY A 695 11.65 -0.33 -10.93
C GLY A 695 13.12 -0.56 -11.33
N ASP A 696 13.71 0.41 -12.03
CA ASP A 696 15.14 0.41 -12.42
C ASP A 696 16.05 1.00 -11.33
N GLY A 697 15.49 1.42 -10.19
CA GLY A 697 16.24 1.99 -9.08
C GLY A 697 17.17 0.98 -8.42
N THR A 698 18.16 1.49 -7.69
CA THR A 698 19.13 0.67 -6.93
C THR A 698 18.43 -0.14 -5.85
N SER A 699 19.04 -1.26 -5.44
CA SER A 699 18.54 -2.10 -4.34
C SER A 699 18.35 -1.29 -3.05
N VAL A 700 19.28 -0.36 -2.79
CA VAL A 700 19.22 0.56 -1.64
C VAL A 700 17.96 1.43 -1.67
N ALA A 701 17.64 2.01 -2.83
CA ALA A 701 16.43 2.81 -2.98
C ALA A 701 15.16 1.96 -2.82
N LYS A 702 15.14 0.78 -3.43
CA LYS A 702 14.02 -0.17 -3.33
C LYS A 702 13.77 -0.59 -1.89
N GLU A 703 14.82 -0.92 -1.14
CA GLU A 703 14.66 -1.35 0.26
C GLU A 703 14.26 -0.21 1.20
N ALA A 704 14.75 1.02 0.94
CA ALA A 704 14.35 2.19 1.70
C ALA A 704 12.90 2.61 1.41
N SER A 705 12.28 2.08 0.35
CA SER A 705 10.94 2.44 -0.11
C SER A 705 9.84 1.56 0.49
N ASP A 706 8.61 2.05 0.42
CA ASP A 706 7.41 1.34 0.83
C ASP A 706 6.64 0.75 -0.37
N ILE A 707 6.80 1.37 -1.55
CA ILE A 707 6.21 0.92 -2.82
C ILE A 707 7.26 1.05 -3.92
N THR A 708 7.37 0.04 -4.79
CA THR A 708 8.21 0.09 -6.00
C THR A 708 7.33 0.27 -7.24
N ILE A 709 7.64 1.26 -8.07
CA ILE A 709 6.92 1.57 -9.32
C ILE A 709 7.60 0.80 -10.45
N ILE A 710 7.03 -0.35 -10.82
CA ILE A 710 7.66 -1.35 -11.70
C ILE A 710 7.95 -0.78 -13.10
N ASP A 711 7.06 0.05 -13.63
CA ASP A 711 7.15 0.63 -14.99
C ASP A 711 7.84 2.00 -15.02
N ASN A 712 8.40 2.46 -13.93
CA ASN A 712 9.03 3.77 -13.78
C ASN A 712 8.14 4.95 -14.19
N SER A 713 6.82 4.76 -14.24
CA SER A 713 5.85 5.75 -14.72
C SER A 713 5.26 6.58 -13.58
N PHE A 714 5.30 7.90 -13.71
CA PHE A 714 4.62 8.80 -12.77
C PHE A 714 3.09 8.59 -12.77
N SER A 715 2.51 8.14 -13.89
CA SER A 715 1.09 7.79 -13.99
C SER A 715 0.71 6.66 -13.02
N SER A 716 1.61 5.71 -12.78
CA SER A 716 1.39 4.61 -11.82
C SER A 716 1.34 5.11 -10.37
N ILE A 717 2.05 6.20 -10.06
CA ILE A 717 1.95 6.87 -8.74
C ILE A 717 0.53 7.44 -8.55
N GLY A 718 -0.04 8.10 -9.56
CA GLY A 718 -1.43 8.57 -9.53
C GLY A 718 -2.43 7.43 -9.28
N LYS A 719 -2.20 6.26 -9.90
CA LYS A 719 -3.02 5.06 -9.67
C LYS A 719 -2.86 4.52 -8.23
N ALA A 720 -1.66 4.59 -7.66
CA ALA A 720 -1.46 4.21 -6.25
C ALA A 720 -2.28 5.10 -5.30
N VAL A 721 -2.30 6.42 -5.54
CA VAL A 721 -3.16 7.36 -4.80
C VAL A 721 -4.64 6.99 -4.95
N MET A 722 -5.08 6.74 -6.18
CA MET A 722 -6.47 6.35 -6.47
C MET A 722 -6.88 5.10 -5.70
N TRP A 723 -6.05 4.06 -5.69
CA TRP A 723 -6.33 2.83 -4.96
C TRP A 723 -6.30 3.01 -3.45
N GLY A 724 -5.38 3.82 -2.91
CA GLY A 724 -5.33 4.15 -1.49
C GLY A 724 -6.58 4.91 -1.03
N ARG A 725 -7.07 5.87 -1.82
CA ARG A 725 -8.33 6.58 -1.55
C ARG A 725 -9.54 5.66 -1.65
N SER A 726 -9.56 4.78 -2.64
CA SER A 726 -10.62 3.78 -2.81
C SER A 726 -10.68 2.80 -1.64
N LEU A 727 -9.54 2.34 -1.14
CA LEU A 727 -9.42 1.50 0.05
C LEU A 727 -10.14 2.14 1.23
N TYR A 728 -9.80 3.39 1.55
CA TYR A 728 -10.38 4.12 2.67
C TYR A 728 -11.91 4.30 2.52
N GLN A 729 -12.38 4.69 1.32
CA GLN A 729 -13.81 4.80 1.06
C GLN A 729 -14.56 3.47 1.21
N ASN A 730 -13.95 2.36 0.80
CA ASN A 730 -14.56 1.04 0.93
C ASN A 730 -14.69 0.61 2.39
N ILE A 731 -13.69 0.92 3.22
CA ILE A 731 -13.76 0.70 4.68
C ILE A 731 -14.85 1.59 5.29
N GLN A 732 -14.94 2.86 4.91
CA GLN A 732 -16.00 3.75 5.39
C GLN A 732 -17.40 3.24 5.04
N ARG A 733 -17.61 2.72 3.82
CA ARG A 733 -18.90 2.14 3.39
C ARG A 733 -19.26 0.90 4.20
N PHE A 734 -18.27 0.06 4.49
CA PHE A 734 -18.48 -1.09 5.36
C PHE A 734 -18.86 -0.66 6.78
N LEU A 735 -18.10 0.28 7.38
CA LEU A 735 -18.43 0.82 8.69
C LEU A 735 -19.82 1.45 8.74
N LEU A 736 -20.16 2.21 7.70
CA LEU A 736 -21.50 2.81 7.59
C LEU A 736 -22.59 1.74 7.62
N PHE A 737 -22.43 0.68 6.84
CA PHE A 737 -23.34 -0.45 6.78
C PHE A 737 -23.47 -1.11 8.15
N GLN A 738 -22.36 -1.60 8.70
CA GLN A 738 -22.33 -2.37 9.94
C GLN A 738 -22.84 -1.57 11.14
N LEU A 739 -22.37 -0.33 11.32
CA LEU A 739 -22.81 0.49 12.45
C LEU A 739 -24.29 0.87 12.38
N THR A 740 -24.86 1.04 11.17
CA THR A 740 -26.30 1.28 11.02
C THR A 740 -27.11 0.06 11.44
N VAL A 741 -26.67 -1.14 11.05
CA VAL A 741 -27.29 -2.42 11.47
C VAL A 741 -27.22 -2.58 12.98
N ASN A 742 -26.03 -2.38 13.55
CA ASN A 742 -25.79 -2.56 15.00
C ASN A 742 -26.61 -1.56 15.83
N VAL A 743 -26.73 -0.31 15.41
CA VAL A 743 -27.56 0.70 16.10
C VAL A 743 -29.03 0.25 16.12
N ALA A 744 -29.58 -0.16 14.97
CA ALA A 744 -30.96 -0.62 14.90
C ALA A 744 -31.17 -1.86 15.79
N ALA A 745 -30.28 -2.85 15.68
CA ALA A 745 -30.39 -4.09 16.45
C ALA A 745 -30.22 -3.89 17.96
N CYS A 746 -29.25 -3.08 18.39
CA CYS A 746 -29.04 -2.77 19.82
C CYS A 746 -30.28 -2.12 20.44
N PHE A 747 -30.86 -1.14 19.74
CA PHE A 747 -32.06 -0.50 20.28
C PHE A 747 -33.29 -1.41 20.24
N ILE A 748 -33.41 -2.29 19.23
CA ILE A 748 -34.49 -3.29 19.19
C ILE A 748 -34.35 -4.27 20.35
N VAL A 749 -33.18 -4.80 20.63
CA VAL A 749 -32.94 -5.71 21.76
C VAL A 749 -33.17 -4.98 23.09
N LEU A 750 -32.69 -3.74 23.21
CA LEU A 750 -32.86 -2.93 24.43
C LEU A 750 -34.34 -2.65 24.70
N PHE A 751 -35.07 -2.08 23.71
CA PHE A 751 -36.47 -1.69 23.93
C PHE A 751 -37.44 -2.87 23.86
N GLY A 752 -37.16 -3.89 23.02
CA GLY A 752 -37.93 -5.13 22.99
C GLY A 752 -37.93 -5.86 24.34
N ALA A 753 -36.80 -5.84 25.04
CA ALA A 753 -36.70 -6.39 26.40
C ALA A 753 -37.63 -5.70 27.44
N PHE A 754 -38.15 -4.51 27.14
CA PHE A 754 -39.13 -3.82 28.01
C PHE A 754 -40.57 -4.08 27.60
N MET A 755 -40.83 -4.41 26.33
CA MET A 755 -42.18 -4.61 25.81
C MET A 755 -42.69 -6.01 26.10
N GLY A 756 -41.78 -7.02 26.06
CA GLY A 756 -42.16 -8.42 26.18
C GLY A 756 -41.29 -9.20 27.16
N GLU A 757 -41.66 -10.44 27.39
CA GLU A 757 -40.90 -11.35 28.23
C GLU A 757 -39.68 -11.93 27.54
N GLU A 758 -39.73 -12.13 26.21
CA GLU A 758 -38.70 -12.72 25.40
C GLU A 758 -37.89 -11.69 24.57
N SER A 759 -36.65 -12.02 24.23
CA SER A 759 -35.87 -11.19 23.30
C SER A 759 -36.42 -11.31 21.86
N PRO A 760 -36.71 -10.19 21.18
CA PRO A 760 -37.20 -10.22 19.81
C PRO A 760 -36.20 -10.77 18.81
N LEU A 761 -34.93 -10.87 19.19
CA LEU A 761 -33.83 -11.43 18.42
C LEU A 761 -33.00 -12.34 19.29
N THR A 762 -32.71 -13.56 18.83
CA THR A 762 -31.90 -14.55 19.57
C THR A 762 -30.41 -14.38 19.31
N VAL A 763 -29.57 -14.96 20.20
CA VAL A 763 -28.12 -14.97 20.04
C VAL A 763 -27.73 -15.58 18.70
N THR A 764 -28.32 -16.73 18.35
CA THR A 764 -28.02 -17.46 17.10
C THR A 764 -28.40 -16.67 15.84
N GLN A 765 -29.52 -15.96 15.86
CA GLN A 765 -29.94 -15.06 14.79
C GLN A 765 -28.96 -13.90 14.61
N MET A 766 -28.52 -13.31 15.69
CA MET A 766 -27.56 -12.20 15.66
C MET A 766 -26.15 -12.66 15.26
N LEU A 767 -25.75 -13.87 15.61
CA LEU A 767 -24.53 -14.49 15.08
C LEU A 767 -24.60 -14.68 13.56
N TRP A 768 -25.76 -15.06 13.03
CA TRP A 768 -25.96 -15.11 11.59
C TRP A 768 -25.74 -13.73 10.93
N VAL A 769 -26.33 -12.69 11.52
CA VAL A 769 -26.24 -11.33 10.96
C VAL A 769 -24.81 -10.78 11.10
N ASN A 770 -24.28 -10.69 12.30
CA ASN A 770 -23.01 -10.00 12.55
C ASN A 770 -21.80 -10.78 12.04
N LEU A 771 -21.85 -12.11 12.12
CA LEU A 771 -20.68 -12.92 11.89
C LEU A 771 -20.63 -13.44 10.45
N ILE A 772 -21.78 -13.88 9.90
CA ILE A 772 -21.85 -14.44 8.56
C ILE A 772 -22.21 -13.36 7.54
N MET A 773 -23.32 -12.68 7.71
CA MET A 773 -23.77 -11.66 6.75
C MET A 773 -22.80 -10.48 6.66
N ASP A 774 -22.32 -9.95 7.80
CA ASP A 774 -21.39 -8.81 7.83
C ASP A 774 -20.02 -9.16 7.29
N THR A 775 -19.54 -10.40 7.50
CA THR A 775 -18.31 -10.92 6.89
C THR A 775 -18.39 -10.92 5.37
N PHE A 776 -19.48 -11.44 4.83
CA PHE A 776 -19.72 -11.42 3.38
C PHE A 776 -19.94 -9.99 2.85
N ALA A 777 -20.63 -9.14 3.60
CA ALA A 777 -20.78 -7.72 3.26
C ALA A 777 -19.45 -6.99 3.24
N ALA A 778 -18.56 -7.26 4.22
CA ALA A 778 -17.21 -6.73 4.27
C ALA A 778 -16.41 -7.10 3.01
N MET A 779 -16.42 -8.37 2.63
CA MET A 779 -15.76 -8.85 1.41
C MET A 779 -16.34 -8.20 0.15
N ALA A 780 -17.66 -8.05 0.08
CA ALA A 780 -18.34 -7.40 -1.03
C ALA A 780 -17.93 -5.94 -1.18
N LEU A 781 -17.95 -5.18 -0.09
CA LEU A 781 -17.61 -3.76 -0.08
C LEU A 781 -16.12 -3.51 -0.25
N ALA A 782 -15.25 -4.38 0.30
CA ALA A 782 -13.80 -4.32 0.09
C ALA A 782 -13.40 -4.49 -1.39
N SER A 783 -14.16 -5.26 -2.16
CA SER A 783 -13.87 -5.57 -3.57
C SER A 783 -14.33 -4.49 -4.57
N LEU A 784 -14.96 -3.42 -4.11
CA LEU A 784 -15.53 -2.38 -4.98
C LEU A 784 -14.45 -1.65 -5.79
N PRO A 785 -14.73 -1.29 -7.05
CA PRO A 785 -13.86 -0.45 -7.84
C PRO A 785 -13.85 0.99 -7.29
N PRO A 786 -12.79 1.78 -7.59
CA PRO A 786 -12.74 3.19 -7.21
C PRO A 786 -13.90 3.97 -7.83
N SER A 787 -14.41 4.95 -7.08
CA SER A 787 -15.41 5.87 -7.62
C SER A 787 -14.76 6.84 -8.61
N GLU A 788 -15.52 7.35 -9.60
CA GLU A 788 -15.01 8.34 -10.55
C GLU A 788 -14.66 9.68 -9.90
N SER A 789 -15.18 9.96 -8.72
CA SER A 789 -14.90 11.17 -7.96
C SER A 789 -13.61 11.09 -7.15
N VAL A 790 -13.06 9.90 -6.94
CA VAL A 790 -11.95 9.68 -5.98
C VAL A 790 -10.70 10.53 -6.24
N MET A 791 -10.42 10.83 -7.52
CA MET A 791 -9.32 11.71 -7.94
C MET A 791 -9.76 13.18 -8.13
N LYS A 792 -11.03 13.51 -7.85
CA LYS A 792 -11.53 14.89 -7.85
C LYS A 792 -11.65 15.44 -6.44
N ASP A 793 -11.68 14.56 -5.45
CA ASP A 793 -11.77 14.92 -4.03
C ASP A 793 -10.41 15.40 -3.52
N LYS A 794 -10.42 16.34 -2.58
CA LYS A 794 -9.20 16.77 -1.88
C LYS A 794 -8.67 15.65 -0.99
N PRO A 795 -7.34 15.61 -0.72
CA PRO A 795 -6.78 14.68 0.25
C PRO A 795 -7.45 14.84 1.62
N ARG A 796 -7.65 13.73 2.31
CA ARG A 796 -8.15 13.74 3.69
C ARG A 796 -7.08 14.22 4.66
N ASP A 797 -7.51 14.82 5.76
CA ASP A 797 -6.61 15.04 6.89
C ASP A 797 -6.20 13.66 7.48
N ARG A 798 -4.90 13.47 7.73
CA ARG A 798 -4.36 12.22 8.29
C ARG A 798 -4.97 11.90 9.66
N ASN A 799 -5.24 12.93 10.46
CA ASN A 799 -5.76 12.80 11.82
C ASN A 799 -7.28 12.80 11.86
N ALA A 800 -7.96 12.98 10.72
CA ALA A 800 -9.42 12.93 10.68
C ALA A 800 -9.93 11.56 11.08
N PHE A 801 -10.89 11.52 12.02
CA PHE A 801 -11.53 10.28 12.42
C PHE A 801 -12.26 9.63 11.24
N ILE A 802 -12.20 8.30 11.15
CA ILE A 802 -12.75 7.57 10.00
C ILE A 802 -14.23 7.81 9.76
N LEU A 803 -15.00 8.02 10.83
CA LEU A 803 -16.41 8.40 10.74
C LEU A 803 -16.54 9.90 10.53
N ASN A 804 -16.94 10.32 9.34
CA ASN A 804 -17.22 11.71 9.04
C ASN A 804 -18.64 12.12 9.49
N LYS A 805 -18.93 13.43 9.48
CA LYS A 805 -20.22 13.98 9.90
C LYS A 805 -21.41 13.39 9.11
N ALA A 806 -21.23 13.16 7.81
CA ALA A 806 -22.27 12.59 6.96
C ALA A 806 -22.54 11.12 7.33
N MET A 807 -21.51 10.37 7.72
CA MET A 807 -21.67 9.00 8.22
C MET A 807 -22.42 8.98 9.55
N TYR A 808 -22.07 9.82 10.52
CA TYR A 808 -22.81 9.93 11.78
C TYR A 808 -24.29 10.25 11.56
N GLN A 809 -24.58 11.21 10.70
CA GLN A 809 -25.96 11.57 10.37
C GLN A 809 -26.71 10.42 9.69
N ASN A 810 -26.02 9.63 8.85
CA ASN A 810 -26.63 8.49 8.17
C ASN A 810 -26.84 7.33 9.15
N ILE A 811 -25.83 6.97 9.97
CA ILE A 811 -25.91 5.88 10.96
C ILE A 811 -27.06 6.15 11.94
N LEU A 812 -27.09 7.32 12.55
CA LEU A 812 -28.12 7.65 13.53
C LEU A 812 -29.49 7.90 12.88
N GLY A 813 -29.53 8.53 11.70
CA GLY A 813 -30.78 8.83 11.01
C GLY A 813 -31.44 7.58 10.41
N VAL A 814 -30.68 6.78 9.65
CA VAL A 814 -31.21 5.56 9.02
C VAL A 814 -31.37 4.44 10.05
N GLY A 815 -30.37 4.25 10.94
CA GLY A 815 -30.45 3.26 12.01
C GLY A 815 -31.60 3.55 12.98
N GLY A 816 -31.80 4.83 13.35
CA GLY A 816 -32.93 5.27 14.13
C GLY A 816 -34.28 5.09 13.41
N PHE A 817 -34.34 5.33 12.11
CA PHE A 817 -35.54 5.07 11.28
C PHE A 817 -35.86 3.56 11.27
N PHE A 818 -34.88 2.71 11.03
CA PHE A 818 -35.08 1.26 11.06
C PHE A 818 -35.53 0.80 12.46
N PHE A 819 -34.92 1.31 13.52
CA PHE A 819 -35.33 1.03 14.89
C PHE A 819 -36.82 1.38 15.11
N VAL A 820 -37.23 2.58 14.76
CA VAL A 820 -38.64 3.00 14.97
C VAL A 820 -39.61 2.14 14.15
N LEU A 821 -39.26 1.88 12.86
CA LEU A 821 -40.07 1.03 12.00
C LEU A 821 -40.24 -0.37 12.57
N LEU A 822 -39.15 -0.98 13.00
CA LEU A 822 -39.13 -2.33 13.57
C LEU A 822 -39.80 -2.38 14.94
N LEU A 823 -39.64 -1.34 15.76
CA LEU A 823 -40.32 -1.25 17.06
C LEU A 823 -41.85 -1.16 16.90
N VAL A 824 -42.34 -0.37 15.96
CA VAL A 824 -43.78 -0.29 15.62
C VAL A 824 -44.28 -1.64 15.15
N LEU A 825 -43.49 -2.33 14.30
CA LEU A 825 -43.85 -3.68 13.82
C LEU A 825 -43.93 -4.69 14.96
N LEU A 826 -42.92 -4.67 15.85
CA LEU A 826 -42.90 -5.52 17.05
C LEU A 826 -44.12 -5.26 17.94
N TYR A 827 -44.46 -4.01 18.19
CA TYR A 827 -45.63 -3.63 18.97
C TYR A 827 -46.94 -4.13 18.33
N VAL A 828 -47.04 -4.06 17.00
CA VAL A 828 -48.23 -4.57 16.28
C VAL A 828 -48.33 -6.10 16.39
N PHE A 829 -47.21 -6.82 16.24
CA PHE A 829 -47.20 -8.27 16.38
C PHE A 829 -47.53 -8.72 17.80
N GLU A 830 -47.01 -8.07 18.82
CA GLU A 830 -47.31 -8.38 20.23
C GLU A 830 -48.79 -8.18 20.60
N HIS A 831 -49.51 -7.22 19.91
CA HIS A 831 -50.89 -6.88 20.22
C HIS A 831 -51.88 -7.41 19.18
N SER A 832 -51.45 -8.31 18.29
CA SER A 832 -52.32 -8.88 17.26
C SER A 832 -51.80 -10.25 16.84
N ASN A 833 -52.69 -11.18 16.58
CA ASN A 833 -52.31 -12.51 16.05
C ASN A 833 -52.15 -12.44 14.53
N ILE A 834 -50.90 -12.43 14.06
CA ILE A 834 -50.56 -12.37 12.63
C ILE A 834 -50.20 -13.77 12.14
N THR A 835 -51.07 -14.34 11.34
CA THR A 835 -50.85 -15.64 10.67
C THR A 835 -50.28 -15.51 9.27
N GLN A 836 -50.33 -14.31 8.69
CA GLN A 836 -49.74 -13.92 7.41
C GLN A 836 -49.64 -12.39 7.35
N LEU A 837 -48.66 -11.83 6.61
CA LEU A 837 -48.40 -10.41 6.54
C LEU A 837 -49.58 -9.59 5.96
N THR A 838 -50.46 -10.21 5.15
CA THR A 838 -51.71 -9.56 4.65
C THR A 838 -52.68 -9.18 5.78
N ASP A 839 -52.59 -9.85 6.94
CA ASP A 839 -53.44 -9.56 8.11
C ASP A 839 -53.17 -8.14 8.65
N LEU A 840 -51.98 -7.57 8.41
CA LEU A 840 -51.62 -6.21 8.75
C LEU A 840 -52.56 -5.16 8.11
N LEU A 841 -53.21 -5.49 6.98
CA LEU A 841 -54.16 -4.55 6.32
C LEU A 841 -55.44 -4.38 7.12
N ASN A 842 -55.80 -5.33 7.96
CA ASN A 842 -57.00 -5.35 8.77
C ASN A 842 -56.73 -5.57 10.25
N VAL A 843 -55.54 -5.17 10.72
CA VAL A 843 -55.12 -5.41 12.09
C VAL A 843 -56.06 -4.77 13.10
N GLN A 844 -56.47 -5.52 14.13
CA GLN A 844 -57.16 -5.06 15.31
C GLN A 844 -56.24 -5.28 16.50
N LEU A 845 -55.78 -4.16 17.11
CA LEU A 845 -54.95 -4.22 18.26
C LEU A 845 -55.77 -4.64 19.51
N GLY A 846 -55.41 -5.73 20.14
CA GLY A 846 -55.98 -6.28 21.36
C GLY A 846 -55.12 -6.07 22.60
N ALA A 847 -55.32 -6.87 23.62
CA ALA A 847 -54.38 -7.01 24.72
C ALA A 847 -53.10 -7.76 24.21
N SER A 848 -51.99 -7.53 24.89
CA SER A 848 -50.74 -8.27 24.54
C SER A 848 -50.95 -9.76 24.86
N ASP A 849 -50.88 -10.58 23.82
CA ASP A 849 -50.99 -12.06 23.90
C ASP A 849 -49.62 -12.76 23.82
N GLY A 850 -48.52 -11.98 23.78
CA GLY A 850 -47.15 -12.46 23.48
C GLY A 850 -46.91 -12.70 21.99
N LEU A 851 -45.67 -12.99 21.63
CA LEU A 851 -45.25 -13.23 20.25
C LEU A 851 -45.26 -14.73 19.90
N ILE A 852 -45.90 -15.09 18.81
CA ILE A 852 -45.85 -16.46 18.31
C ILE A 852 -44.56 -16.70 17.48
N PRO A 853 -44.04 -17.93 17.37
CA PRO A 853 -42.80 -18.22 16.61
C PRO A 853 -42.85 -17.77 15.17
N TYR A 854 -44.04 -17.76 14.53
CA TYR A 854 -44.19 -17.26 13.15
C TYR A 854 -43.97 -15.73 13.06
N GLU A 855 -44.48 -14.97 13.99
CA GLU A 855 -44.32 -13.50 14.07
C GLU A 855 -42.86 -13.12 14.35
N LEU A 856 -42.18 -13.88 15.24
CA LEU A 856 -40.73 -13.69 15.48
C LEU A 856 -39.93 -13.99 14.20
N THR A 857 -40.28 -15.01 13.43
CA THR A 857 -39.63 -15.33 12.16
C THR A 857 -39.88 -14.27 11.10
N LEU A 858 -41.14 -13.74 11.01
CA LEU A 858 -41.45 -12.60 10.14
C LEU A 858 -40.60 -11.39 10.51
N PHE A 859 -40.58 -11.06 11.82
CA PHE A 859 -39.82 -9.92 12.34
C PHE A 859 -38.34 -10.02 12.00
N PHE A 860 -37.71 -11.16 12.32
CA PHE A 860 -36.30 -11.40 12.02
C PHE A 860 -36.03 -11.36 10.51
N THR A 861 -36.87 -11.95 9.70
CA THR A 861 -36.68 -11.94 8.22
C THR A 861 -36.83 -10.53 7.64
N ILE A 862 -37.77 -9.72 8.13
CA ILE A 862 -37.91 -8.32 7.74
C ILE A 862 -36.69 -7.51 8.17
N PHE A 863 -36.17 -7.76 9.38
CA PHE A 863 -34.94 -7.15 9.88
C PHE A 863 -33.78 -7.45 8.90
N VAL A 864 -33.52 -8.70 8.60
CA VAL A 864 -32.41 -9.11 7.69
C VAL A 864 -32.58 -8.55 6.30
N MET A 865 -33.79 -8.65 5.71
CA MET A 865 -34.03 -8.18 4.35
C MET A 865 -33.95 -6.64 4.21
N THR A 866 -34.33 -5.90 5.24
CA THR A 866 -34.18 -4.44 5.28
C THR A 866 -32.70 -4.05 5.24
N HIS A 867 -31.85 -4.74 6.02
CA HIS A 867 -30.41 -4.50 6.03
C HIS A 867 -29.72 -5.04 4.77
N PHE A 868 -30.21 -6.13 4.20
CA PHE A 868 -29.75 -6.63 2.91
C PHE A 868 -29.90 -5.58 1.79
N PHE A 869 -31.04 -4.92 1.70
CA PHE A 869 -31.24 -3.82 0.72
C PHE A 869 -30.43 -2.56 1.09
N TYR A 870 -30.22 -2.32 2.38
CA TYR A 870 -29.38 -1.21 2.82
C TYR A 870 -27.90 -1.39 2.43
N LEU A 871 -27.40 -2.61 2.27
CA LEU A 871 -26.05 -2.89 1.76
C LEU A 871 -25.80 -2.18 0.41
N PHE A 872 -26.78 -2.18 -0.49
CA PHE A 872 -26.68 -1.47 -1.78
C PHE A 872 -26.70 0.06 -1.60
N CYS A 873 -27.43 0.57 -0.61
CA CYS A 873 -27.43 1.98 -0.26
C CYS A 873 -26.07 2.43 0.29
N ALA A 874 -25.49 1.65 1.21
CA ALA A 874 -24.17 1.87 1.79
C ALA A 874 -23.06 1.86 0.72
N ARG A 875 -23.12 0.90 -0.23
CA ARG A 875 -22.21 0.87 -1.38
C ARG A 875 -22.19 2.18 -2.15
N ALA A 876 -23.34 2.79 -2.34
CA ALA A 876 -23.51 4.00 -3.14
C ALA A 876 -23.27 5.29 -2.34
N PHE A 877 -22.93 5.19 -1.06
CA PHE A 877 -22.63 6.34 -0.21
C PHE A 877 -21.47 7.16 -0.76
N GLU A 878 -21.64 8.47 -0.85
CA GLU A 878 -20.67 9.45 -1.38
C GLU A 878 -20.12 9.15 -2.80
N THR A 879 -20.81 8.31 -3.59
CA THR A 879 -20.42 8.06 -4.98
C THR A 879 -21.07 8.98 -6.00
N GLY A 880 -22.14 9.70 -5.62
CA GLY A 880 -22.98 10.44 -6.54
C GLY A 880 -23.77 9.58 -7.54
N LYS A 881 -23.66 8.23 -7.43
CA LYS A 881 -24.33 7.26 -8.31
C LYS A 881 -25.54 6.63 -7.65
N SER A 882 -26.44 6.09 -8.47
CA SER A 882 -27.57 5.27 -8.03
C SER A 882 -27.11 4.01 -7.30
N ALA A 883 -27.86 3.55 -6.29
CA ALA A 883 -27.67 2.27 -5.64
C ALA A 883 -27.88 1.08 -6.60
N LEU A 884 -28.58 1.29 -7.70
CA LEU A 884 -28.83 0.29 -8.74
C LEU A 884 -27.72 0.25 -9.83
N HIS A 885 -26.66 1.05 -9.69
CA HIS A 885 -25.56 1.05 -10.65
C HIS A 885 -24.54 -0.04 -10.33
N PHE A 886 -24.65 -1.22 -10.94
CA PHE A 886 -23.84 -2.40 -10.62
C PHE A 886 -22.61 -2.61 -11.52
N LYS A 887 -22.24 -1.64 -12.37
CA LYS A 887 -21.08 -1.78 -13.24
C LYS A 887 -19.79 -1.99 -12.42
N GLY A 888 -19.10 -3.10 -12.68
CA GLY A 888 -17.88 -3.47 -11.95
C GLY A 888 -18.09 -4.14 -10.58
N CYS A 889 -19.35 -4.34 -10.13
CA CYS A 889 -19.67 -4.88 -8.82
C CYS A 889 -20.09 -6.37 -8.85
N LYS A 890 -19.49 -7.20 -9.74
CA LYS A 890 -19.83 -8.63 -9.85
C LYS A 890 -19.68 -9.38 -8.52
N GLY A 891 -18.61 -9.08 -7.77
CA GLY A 891 -18.38 -9.68 -6.45
C GLY A 891 -19.50 -9.38 -5.46
N LEU A 892 -19.95 -8.12 -5.39
CA LEU A 892 -21.08 -7.71 -4.55
C LEU A 892 -22.37 -8.48 -4.90
N LEU A 893 -22.68 -8.61 -6.19
CA LEU A 893 -23.91 -9.33 -6.62
C LEU A 893 -23.87 -10.82 -6.27
N ILE A 894 -22.72 -11.48 -6.47
CA ILE A 894 -22.56 -12.88 -6.10
C ILE A 894 -22.76 -13.06 -4.59
N ILE A 895 -22.14 -12.19 -3.79
CA ILE A 895 -22.26 -12.22 -2.34
C ILE A 895 -23.69 -11.92 -1.89
N ALA A 896 -24.36 -10.95 -2.50
CA ALA A 896 -25.76 -10.66 -2.21
C ALA A 896 -26.67 -11.90 -2.48
N ILE A 897 -26.42 -12.63 -3.56
CA ILE A 897 -27.13 -13.89 -3.85
C ILE A 897 -26.84 -14.94 -2.77
N ILE A 898 -25.59 -15.06 -2.31
CA ILE A 898 -25.21 -16.01 -1.25
C ILE A 898 -25.91 -15.66 0.06
N ILE A 899 -25.95 -14.39 0.46
CA ILE A 899 -26.64 -13.93 1.67
C ILE A 899 -28.14 -14.23 1.57
N LEU A 900 -28.76 -13.89 0.44
CA LEU A 900 -30.20 -14.13 0.23
C LEU A 900 -30.52 -15.64 0.26
N ALA A 901 -29.71 -16.46 -0.43
CA ALA A 901 -29.88 -17.91 -0.44
C ALA A 901 -29.70 -18.49 0.97
N GLY A 902 -28.72 -17.98 1.73
CA GLY A 902 -28.50 -18.39 3.11
C GLY A 902 -29.66 -18.04 4.03
N GLN A 903 -30.25 -16.84 3.90
CA GLN A 903 -31.45 -16.43 4.66
C GLN A 903 -32.65 -17.32 4.35
N ILE A 904 -32.90 -17.62 3.06
CA ILE A 904 -33.98 -18.52 2.66
C ILE A 904 -33.72 -19.94 3.22
N ALA A 905 -32.51 -20.44 3.08
CA ALA A 905 -32.16 -21.77 3.58
C ALA A 905 -32.36 -21.90 5.09
N MET A 906 -31.99 -20.88 5.85
CA MET A 906 -32.14 -20.85 7.32
C MET A 906 -33.61 -20.90 7.75
N VAL A 907 -34.49 -20.17 7.04
CA VAL A 907 -35.90 -20.10 7.36
C VAL A 907 -36.68 -21.34 6.85
N GLU A 908 -36.28 -21.94 5.71
CA GLU A 908 -37.09 -22.97 5.04
C GLU A 908 -36.58 -24.39 5.30
N ILE A 909 -35.34 -24.61 5.71
CA ILE A 909 -34.80 -25.96 5.93
C ILE A 909 -35.08 -26.39 7.39
N PRO A 910 -35.89 -27.46 7.62
CA PRO A 910 -36.31 -27.89 8.97
C PRO A 910 -35.14 -28.12 9.95
N GLY A 911 -34.01 -28.65 9.46
CA GLY A 911 -32.81 -28.87 10.28
C GLY A 911 -32.15 -27.60 10.77
N LEU A 912 -32.25 -26.48 10.00
CA LEU A 912 -31.70 -25.18 10.38
C LEU A 912 -32.70 -24.35 11.20
N GLN A 913 -34.00 -24.54 11.00
CA GLN A 913 -35.04 -23.84 11.74
C GLN A 913 -34.87 -23.98 13.26
N ASN A 914 -34.61 -25.19 13.72
CA ASN A 914 -34.43 -25.50 15.14
C ASN A 914 -33.17 -24.81 15.72
N PHE A 915 -32.11 -24.65 14.93
CA PHE A 915 -30.88 -23.95 15.41
C PHE A 915 -31.08 -22.45 15.54
N PHE A 916 -31.86 -21.85 14.65
CA PHE A 916 -32.04 -20.40 14.62
C PHE A 916 -33.34 -19.96 15.28
N ASN A 917 -34.07 -20.88 15.86
CA ASN A 917 -35.39 -20.65 16.48
C ASN A 917 -36.34 -19.88 15.53
N VAL A 918 -36.53 -20.41 14.31
CA VAL A 918 -37.38 -19.86 13.26
C VAL A 918 -38.33 -20.93 12.74
N THR A 919 -39.39 -20.50 12.07
CA THR A 919 -40.38 -21.36 11.42
C THR A 919 -40.49 -21.03 9.93
N GLY A 920 -40.88 -22.01 9.11
CA GLY A 920 -41.06 -21.78 7.68
C GLY A 920 -42.10 -20.69 7.39
N LEU A 921 -41.80 -19.80 6.42
CA LEU A 921 -42.68 -18.71 6.02
C LEU A 921 -43.50 -19.08 4.79
N LYS A 922 -44.70 -18.52 4.67
CA LYS A 922 -45.52 -18.66 3.48
C LYS A 922 -44.87 -17.93 2.29
N PHE A 923 -44.98 -18.46 1.08
CA PHE A 923 -44.44 -17.86 -0.13
C PHE A 923 -44.92 -16.40 -0.36
N GLU A 924 -46.19 -16.14 -0.07
CA GLU A 924 -46.74 -14.78 -0.18
C GLU A 924 -46.05 -13.79 0.75
N ASP A 925 -45.74 -14.20 1.98
CA ASP A 925 -45.03 -13.38 2.96
C ASP A 925 -43.58 -13.09 2.54
N TRP A 926 -42.89 -14.06 1.95
CA TRP A 926 -41.57 -13.83 1.32
C TRP A 926 -41.63 -12.72 0.25
N VAL A 927 -42.64 -12.78 -0.63
CA VAL A 927 -42.79 -11.75 -1.69
C VAL A 927 -43.05 -10.39 -1.07
N ILE A 928 -43.93 -10.29 -0.07
CA ILE A 928 -44.27 -9.04 0.62
C ILE A 928 -43.01 -8.48 1.35
N ILE A 929 -42.24 -9.34 2.02
CA ILE A 929 -41.01 -8.97 2.72
C ILE A 929 -39.99 -8.43 1.74
N ILE A 930 -39.71 -9.13 0.64
CA ILE A 930 -38.73 -8.69 -0.36
C ILE A 930 -39.14 -7.37 -1.00
N VAL A 931 -40.40 -7.24 -1.40
CA VAL A 931 -40.92 -5.99 -2.01
C VAL A 931 -40.92 -4.86 -0.99
N GLY A 932 -41.45 -5.08 0.22
CA GLY A 932 -41.50 -4.08 1.29
C GLY A 932 -40.10 -3.62 1.73
N SER A 933 -39.16 -4.55 1.96
CA SER A 933 -37.80 -4.22 2.33
C SER A 933 -37.06 -3.50 1.20
N SER A 934 -37.37 -3.77 -0.07
CA SER A 934 -36.78 -3.05 -1.21
C SER A 934 -37.11 -1.56 -1.23
N LEU A 935 -38.15 -1.11 -0.51
CA LEU A 935 -38.49 0.32 -0.38
C LEU A 935 -37.31 1.14 0.16
N VAL A 936 -36.43 0.55 0.93
CA VAL A 936 -35.18 1.18 1.39
C VAL A 936 -34.35 1.72 0.21
N LEU A 937 -34.23 0.94 -0.87
CA LEU A 937 -33.55 1.37 -2.10
C LEU A 937 -34.31 2.50 -2.80
N TRP A 938 -35.62 2.34 -2.96
CA TRP A 938 -36.45 3.31 -3.69
C TRP A 938 -36.54 4.64 -2.97
N ILE A 939 -36.68 4.65 -1.65
CA ILE A 939 -36.71 5.88 -0.84
C ILE A 939 -35.36 6.62 -1.01
N ARG A 940 -34.23 5.92 -0.97
CA ARG A 940 -32.94 6.54 -1.22
C ARG A 940 -32.82 7.09 -2.64
N GLU A 941 -33.26 6.34 -3.66
CA GLU A 941 -33.21 6.81 -5.05
C GLU A 941 -34.07 8.06 -5.27
N ILE A 942 -35.27 8.07 -4.76
CA ILE A 942 -36.17 9.24 -4.81
C ILE A 942 -35.51 10.43 -4.09
N TRP A 943 -34.96 10.22 -2.88
CA TRP A 943 -34.24 11.26 -2.14
C TRP A 943 -33.07 11.83 -2.91
N SER A 944 -32.28 10.93 -3.56
CA SER A 944 -31.15 11.31 -4.40
C SER A 944 -31.56 12.12 -5.62
N LEU A 945 -32.72 11.82 -6.24
CA LEU A 945 -33.28 12.59 -7.35
C LEU A 945 -33.74 13.96 -6.89
N LEU A 946 -34.41 14.05 -5.74
CA LEU A 946 -34.91 15.32 -5.18
C LEU A 946 -33.75 16.26 -4.80
N LYS A 947 -32.60 15.73 -4.35
CA LYS A 947 -31.42 16.55 -4.07
C LYS A 947 -30.68 17.06 -5.32
N LYS A 948 -30.90 16.45 -6.49
CA LYS A 948 -30.31 16.89 -7.77
C LYS A 948 -31.15 17.94 -8.49
N ILE A 949 -32.40 18.11 -8.10
CA ILE A 949 -33.31 19.19 -8.51
C ILE A 949 -33.11 20.37 -7.56
#